data_72ae03f914da8cb6de666fb822c74db2
#
_entry.id   72ae03f914da8cb6de666fb822c74db2
#
_cell.length_a   1.000
_cell.length_b   1.000
_cell.length_c   1.000
_cell.angle_alpha   90.00
_cell.angle_beta   90.00
_cell.angle_gamma   90.00
#
_symmetry.space_group_name_H-M   'P 1'
#
loop_
_entity.id
_entity.type
_entity.pdbx_description
1 polymer ?
#
loop_
_entity_poly.entity_id
_entity_poly.type
_entity_poly.pdbx_seq_one_letter_code
_entity_poly.pdbx_strand_id
1 'polypeptide(L)'
;MSELPQLVSDLALILIVAGITTLLFKRLKQPLILGYILAGFLTGPHMTWVPTVSDTSSIDTWSSIGVIFIMFTLGLEFSFKKIVKMGLRPIIAAVSVITFMITIGSLVGRSFGWSHMNSLFLGGMLAMSSTTIIYKALDELGLRQKKFANVVLGVLILEDILGILLMVILSAMAVSSQFEGTELLQSFLKLGFFLVLWFVVGIFIVPLVLRRNSKWIGKETLLIVSVGLCFLLVVLATKAGYSSAFGAFMMGSILAETIEAESIERVVAPVKDLFGAIFFVSVGMLVDPSILVAYWQPIAVIVLAIIIGQALFGSLSFLISGHTLKVSMQCGFSLTQIGEFSFILAGLGVSLGVTSKFLYPVVVAVSIITTFTTPYLIKLAEPAYGFVQRLLPQTVTRRLEQRGAALEKQKSAHPWKNMLTSQLIITGAYLVLSAAFVTISFSTVLPLSRGILGHWAGNILSGIITYVGVSIFLRPIVTKKYFSPQVEEWREEHSTLNLILFNITVLIRFAIATAGVFYIIEFLCPLQWYWNALIAIFLTLSFVLEKFAVHNHFALWVKLISIRLERTFTTNLRSREIYAAARRPGYANTLQRHDVHLSELALPEDSSWGGKTLRELQLGHRDSVHVAAIIRGNNRINIPDGETMLFPCDRIEVIGDDESLQNLSKRMNSEIAEATPNDQKHHLDIDHFTIHTGSPLCGKDLFEANIRTDFQCLVVGFDNDDETSNAIDVPSADRVIHAGDTIWLVGESKDLKRLRQYSLPKKENQE
;
A
#
# COMPACT_ATOMS: atom_id res chain seq x y z
N MET A 1 43.03 19.92 11.37
CA MET A 1 41.99 19.53 10.40
C MET A 1 40.96 18.73 11.18
N SER A 2 39.71 19.18 11.21
CA SER A 2 38.66 18.41 11.85
C SER A 2 38.47 17.13 11.01
N GLU A 3 38.85 15.99 11.55
CA GLU A 3 38.53 14.69 10.91
C GLU A 3 37.04 14.59 10.77
N LEU A 4 36.56 14.26 9.56
CA LEU A 4 35.17 14.00 9.32
C LEU A 4 34.70 12.82 10.21
N PRO A 5 33.51 12.89 10.82
CA PRO A 5 32.97 11.75 11.57
C PRO A 5 33.01 10.50 10.71
N GLN A 6 33.51 9.41 11.25
CA GLN A 6 33.70 8.13 10.54
C GLN A 6 32.43 7.64 9.83
N LEU A 7 31.27 7.85 10.46
CA LEU A 7 29.96 7.58 9.88
C LEU A 7 29.73 8.29 8.53
N VAL A 8 30.19 9.53 8.37
CA VAL A 8 30.01 10.30 7.12
C VAL A 8 30.83 9.68 6.00
N SER A 9 32.08 9.27 6.29
CA SER A 9 32.92 8.60 5.31
C SER A 9 32.38 7.24 4.91
N ASP A 10 31.87 6.45 5.85
CA ASP A 10 31.26 5.15 5.61
C ASP A 10 29.97 5.28 4.78
N LEU A 11 29.12 6.27 5.07
CA LEU A 11 27.94 6.56 4.26
C LEU A 11 28.30 7.01 2.84
N ALA A 12 29.34 7.85 2.69
CA ALA A 12 29.79 8.26 1.36
C ALA A 12 30.25 7.04 0.54
N LEU A 13 31.03 6.14 1.14
CA LEU A 13 31.49 4.90 0.50
C LEU A 13 30.30 4.04 0.07
N ILE A 14 29.35 3.78 0.99
CA ILE A 14 28.16 2.99 0.73
C ILE A 14 27.36 3.57 -0.43
N LEU A 15 27.06 4.86 -0.40
CA LEU A 15 26.20 5.51 -1.40
C LEU A 15 26.87 5.57 -2.78
N ILE A 16 28.19 5.81 -2.83
CA ILE A 16 28.94 5.82 -4.10
C ILE A 16 28.95 4.42 -4.74
N VAL A 17 29.32 3.40 -3.95
CA VAL A 17 29.38 2.02 -4.48
C VAL A 17 27.98 1.52 -4.85
N ALA A 18 26.95 1.81 -4.03
CA ALA A 18 25.56 1.51 -4.33
C ALA A 18 25.08 2.21 -5.63
N GLY A 19 25.48 3.46 -5.84
CA GLY A 19 25.18 4.19 -7.07
C GLY A 19 25.79 3.51 -8.31
N ILE A 20 27.05 3.12 -8.24
CA ILE A 20 27.76 2.45 -9.36
C ILE A 20 27.12 1.09 -9.65
N THR A 21 26.93 0.27 -8.64
CA THR A 21 26.36 -1.08 -8.81
C THR A 21 24.92 -1.02 -9.32
N THR A 22 24.10 -0.11 -8.83
CA THR A 22 22.71 0.04 -9.30
C THR A 22 22.63 0.52 -10.74
N LEU A 23 23.52 1.41 -11.18
CA LEU A 23 23.64 1.81 -12.59
C LEU A 23 23.98 0.59 -13.47
N LEU A 24 24.92 -0.27 -13.02
CA LEU A 24 25.26 -1.50 -13.71
C LEU A 24 24.06 -2.45 -13.80
N PHE A 25 23.35 -2.69 -12.70
CA PHE A 25 22.20 -3.59 -12.67
C PHE A 25 21.02 -3.05 -13.48
N LYS A 26 20.81 -1.73 -13.50
CA LYS A 26 19.82 -1.08 -14.38
C LYS A 26 20.15 -1.31 -15.85
N ARG A 27 21.43 -1.20 -16.23
CA ARG A 27 21.89 -1.50 -17.61
C ARG A 27 21.72 -2.97 -17.99
N LEU A 28 21.90 -3.87 -17.01
CA LEU A 28 21.69 -5.31 -17.18
C LEU A 28 20.21 -5.70 -17.11
N LYS A 29 19.28 -4.75 -16.95
CA LYS A 29 17.83 -4.97 -16.74
C LYS A 29 17.52 -5.89 -15.55
N GLN A 30 18.33 -5.81 -14.49
CA GLN A 30 18.16 -6.58 -13.28
C GLN A 30 17.55 -5.73 -12.15
N PRO A 31 16.92 -6.34 -11.12
CA PRO A 31 16.39 -5.63 -9.96
C PRO A 31 17.48 -4.82 -9.23
N LEU A 32 17.16 -3.56 -8.87
CA LEU A 32 18.10 -2.65 -8.18
C LEU A 32 18.54 -3.18 -6.80
N ILE A 33 17.68 -3.95 -6.13
CA ILE A 33 17.96 -4.59 -4.85
C ILE A 33 19.22 -5.45 -4.91
N LEU A 34 19.40 -6.20 -5.99
CA LEU A 34 20.61 -7.01 -6.20
C LEU A 34 21.87 -6.12 -6.31
N GLY A 35 21.75 -4.94 -6.91
CA GLY A 35 22.82 -3.95 -6.96
C GLY A 35 23.21 -3.45 -5.57
N TYR A 36 22.23 -3.16 -4.70
CA TYR A 36 22.47 -2.76 -3.31
C TYR A 36 23.14 -3.87 -2.50
N ILE A 37 22.67 -5.12 -2.62
CA ILE A 37 23.29 -6.27 -1.95
C ILE A 37 24.74 -6.47 -2.41
N LEU A 38 24.99 -6.35 -3.72
CA LEU A 38 26.35 -6.42 -4.25
C LEU A 38 27.24 -5.29 -3.73
N ALA A 39 26.70 -4.06 -3.66
CA ALA A 39 27.43 -2.93 -3.06
C ALA A 39 27.87 -3.24 -1.63
N GLY A 40 26.93 -3.78 -0.83
CA GLY A 40 27.21 -4.18 0.55
C GLY A 40 28.24 -5.30 0.66
N PHE A 41 28.15 -6.29 -0.19
CA PHE A 41 29.15 -7.35 -0.28
C PHE A 41 30.54 -6.81 -0.57
N LEU A 42 30.66 -5.85 -1.50
CA LEU A 42 31.93 -5.24 -1.88
C LEU A 42 32.50 -4.32 -0.79
N THR A 43 31.66 -3.57 -0.07
CA THR A 43 32.06 -2.62 0.99
C THR A 43 32.08 -3.25 2.39
N GLY A 44 31.66 -4.49 2.50
CA GLY A 44 31.56 -5.24 3.74
C GLY A 44 32.91 -5.64 4.32
N PRO A 45 32.94 -6.03 5.61
CA PRO A 45 34.19 -6.34 6.35
C PRO A 45 34.90 -7.62 5.82
N HIS A 46 34.25 -8.40 5.00
CA HIS A 46 34.79 -9.66 4.44
C HIS A 46 35.59 -9.47 3.15
N MET A 47 35.57 -8.26 2.55
CA MET A 47 36.30 -7.93 1.32
C MET A 47 37.47 -7.02 1.63
N THR A 48 38.70 -7.58 1.52
CA THR A 48 39.95 -6.85 1.83
C THR A 48 40.48 -6.03 0.64
N TRP A 49 39.88 -6.09 -0.54
CA TRP A 49 40.39 -5.51 -1.78
C TRP A 49 39.83 -4.10 -2.07
N VAL A 50 38.82 -3.68 -1.35
CA VAL A 50 38.12 -2.40 -1.51
C VAL A 50 38.09 -1.71 -0.14
N PRO A 51 38.04 -0.37 -0.04
CA PRO A 51 37.78 0.30 1.23
C PRO A 51 36.53 -0.27 1.89
N THR A 52 36.64 -0.63 3.16
CA THR A 52 35.54 -1.27 3.92
C THR A 52 34.94 -0.31 4.94
N VAL A 53 33.69 -0.52 5.26
CA VAL A 53 32.99 0.21 6.32
C VAL A 53 33.63 -0.12 7.67
N SER A 54 33.90 0.90 8.45
CA SER A 54 34.59 0.78 9.73
C SER A 54 33.63 0.71 10.91
N ASP A 55 32.50 1.45 10.86
CA ASP A 55 31.49 1.50 11.92
C ASP A 55 30.23 0.73 11.53
N THR A 56 30.29 -0.58 11.73
CA THR A 56 29.14 -1.48 11.45
C THR A 56 27.94 -1.20 12.36
N SER A 57 28.16 -0.72 13.60
CA SER A 57 27.09 -0.52 14.59
C SER A 57 26.17 0.65 14.20
N SER A 58 26.76 1.73 13.69
CA SER A 58 26.01 2.86 13.16
C SER A 58 25.24 2.47 11.88
N ILE A 59 25.86 1.67 11.01
CA ILE A 59 25.18 1.16 9.80
C ILE A 59 24.00 0.25 10.15
N ASP A 60 24.10 -0.60 11.17
CA ASP A 60 23.00 -1.41 11.66
C ASP A 60 21.84 -0.55 12.18
N THR A 61 22.15 0.58 12.82
CA THR A 61 21.12 1.53 13.26
C THR A 61 20.40 2.15 12.05
N TRP A 62 21.13 2.60 11.04
CA TRP A 62 20.56 3.16 9.82
C TRP A 62 19.78 2.10 9.01
N SER A 63 20.27 0.88 9.00
CA SER A 63 19.59 -0.27 8.44
C SER A 63 18.23 -0.49 9.11
N SER A 64 18.18 -0.44 10.44
CA SER A 64 16.93 -0.56 11.21
C SER A 64 15.95 0.57 10.87
N ILE A 65 16.43 1.79 10.66
CA ILE A 65 15.60 2.90 10.17
C ILE A 65 15.09 2.60 8.75
N GLY A 66 15.91 1.99 7.90
CA GLY A 66 15.51 1.53 6.57
C GLY A 66 14.33 0.53 6.62
N VAL A 67 14.40 -0.46 7.51
CA VAL A 67 13.29 -1.39 7.74
C VAL A 67 12.03 -0.66 8.18
N ILE A 68 12.13 0.32 9.09
CA ILE A 68 11.00 1.13 9.55
C ILE A 68 10.34 1.84 8.36
N PHE A 69 11.10 2.49 7.47
CA PHE A 69 10.54 3.18 6.31
C PHE A 69 9.94 2.24 5.27
N ILE A 70 10.57 1.08 5.02
CA ILE A 70 10.02 0.04 4.13
C ILE A 70 8.67 -0.43 4.69
N MET A 71 8.60 -0.80 5.97
CA MET A 71 7.38 -1.28 6.62
C MET A 71 6.29 -0.20 6.69
N PHE A 72 6.67 1.04 6.94
CA PHE A 72 5.75 2.17 6.94
C PHE A 72 5.11 2.38 5.57
N THR A 73 5.90 2.38 4.51
CA THR A 73 5.40 2.54 3.13
C THR A 73 4.52 1.37 2.72
N LEU A 74 4.93 0.14 3.05
CA LEU A 74 4.10 -1.04 2.82
C LEU A 74 2.76 -0.92 3.54
N GLY A 75 2.77 -0.41 4.79
CA GLY A 75 1.55 -0.09 5.51
C GLY A 75 0.67 0.94 4.79
N LEU A 76 1.26 1.97 4.16
CA LEU A 76 0.54 2.99 3.37
C LEU A 76 -0.15 2.40 2.12
N GLU A 77 0.47 1.42 1.49
CA GLU A 77 -0.12 0.69 0.36
C GLU A 77 -1.26 -0.24 0.79
N PHE A 78 -1.26 -0.60 2.09
CA PHE A 78 -2.18 -1.54 2.69
C PHE A 78 -3.53 -0.92 3.02
N SER A 79 -4.62 -1.55 2.58
CA SER A 79 -5.98 -1.19 2.98
C SER A 79 -6.77 -2.43 3.39
N PHE A 80 -7.27 -2.44 4.62
CA PHE A 80 -8.14 -3.51 5.14
C PHE A 80 -9.34 -3.79 4.24
N LYS A 81 -9.87 -2.75 3.60
CA LYS A 81 -11.01 -2.88 2.70
C LYS A 81 -10.68 -3.60 1.41
N LYS A 82 -9.47 -3.43 0.87
CA LYS A 82 -9.02 -4.19 -0.31
C LYS A 82 -9.09 -5.69 0.00
N ILE A 83 -8.64 -6.12 1.18
CA ILE A 83 -8.68 -7.54 1.61
C ILE A 83 -10.11 -8.06 1.66
N VAL A 84 -11.00 -7.34 2.34
CA VAL A 84 -12.42 -7.74 2.46
C VAL A 84 -13.09 -7.82 1.09
N LYS A 85 -12.74 -6.91 0.15
CA LYS A 85 -13.27 -6.90 -1.22
C LYS A 85 -12.67 -8.00 -2.11
N MET A 86 -11.43 -8.45 -1.87
CA MET A 86 -10.80 -9.55 -2.63
C MET A 86 -11.52 -10.88 -2.43
N GLY A 87 -12.26 -11.02 -1.34
CA GLY A 87 -13.00 -12.24 -1.01
C GLY A 87 -12.13 -13.33 -0.41
N LEU A 88 -12.71 -14.51 -0.24
CA LEU A 88 -12.08 -15.61 0.52
C LEU A 88 -11.00 -16.37 -0.27
N ARG A 89 -11.04 -16.35 -1.60
CA ARG A 89 -10.14 -17.13 -2.46
C ARG A 89 -8.66 -16.74 -2.32
N PRO A 90 -8.27 -15.46 -2.47
CA PRO A 90 -6.88 -15.06 -2.27
C PRO A 90 -6.39 -15.36 -0.85
N ILE A 91 -7.27 -15.27 0.17
CA ILE A 91 -6.93 -15.60 1.55
C ILE A 91 -6.61 -17.10 1.69
N ILE A 92 -7.44 -17.98 1.11
CA ILE A 92 -7.19 -19.44 1.12
C ILE A 92 -5.88 -19.74 0.40
N ALA A 93 -5.63 -19.11 -0.77
CA ALA A 93 -4.39 -19.31 -1.50
C ALA A 93 -3.18 -18.89 -0.66
N ALA A 94 -3.15 -17.66 -0.13
CA ALA A 94 -2.03 -17.14 0.66
C ALA A 94 -1.75 -17.99 1.91
N VAL A 95 -2.79 -18.30 2.70
CA VAL A 95 -2.64 -19.14 3.91
C VAL A 95 -2.12 -20.53 3.55
N SER A 96 -2.61 -21.13 2.46
CA SER A 96 -2.16 -22.45 2.01
C SER A 96 -0.70 -22.41 1.54
N VAL A 97 -0.31 -21.41 0.72
CA VAL A 97 1.09 -21.23 0.29
C VAL A 97 2.02 -21.12 1.49
N ILE A 98 1.72 -20.21 2.43
CA ILE A 98 2.53 -19.99 3.63
C ILE A 98 2.64 -21.27 4.44
N THR A 99 1.53 -21.97 4.67
CA THR A 99 1.53 -23.22 5.46
C THR A 99 2.39 -24.29 4.80
N PHE A 100 2.26 -24.51 3.51
CA PHE A 100 3.08 -25.50 2.79
C PHE A 100 4.56 -25.11 2.80
N MET A 101 4.89 -23.84 2.56
CA MET A 101 6.28 -23.41 2.52
C MET A 101 6.95 -23.42 3.90
N ILE A 102 6.23 -23.06 4.96
CA ILE A 102 6.72 -23.22 6.34
C ILE A 102 7.02 -24.69 6.62
N THR A 103 6.13 -25.59 6.22
CA THR A 103 6.31 -27.02 6.41
C THR A 103 7.53 -27.55 5.65
N ILE A 104 7.66 -27.20 4.36
CA ILE A 104 8.79 -27.61 3.52
C ILE A 104 10.11 -27.08 4.08
N GLY A 105 10.18 -25.77 4.38
CA GLY A 105 11.39 -25.16 4.92
C GLY A 105 11.78 -25.73 6.29
N SER A 106 10.78 -26.01 7.14
CA SER A 106 11.03 -26.66 8.44
C SER A 106 11.55 -28.10 8.27
N LEU A 107 11.04 -28.86 7.30
CA LEU A 107 11.53 -30.20 6.98
C LEU A 107 12.95 -30.15 6.41
N VAL A 108 13.24 -29.22 5.50
CA VAL A 108 14.58 -29.04 4.95
C VAL A 108 15.58 -28.66 6.04
N GLY A 109 15.26 -27.71 6.92
CA GLY A 109 16.13 -27.33 8.03
C GLY A 109 16.41 -28.49 8.97
N ARG A 110 15.38 -29.27 9.31
CA ARG A 110 15.54 -30.49 10.15
C ARG A 110 16.37 -31.56 9.47
N SER A 111 16.28 -31.73 8.17
CA SER A 111 17.08 -32.71 7.43
C SER A 111 18.58 -32.41 7.47
N PHE A 112 18.96 -31.16 7.66
CA PHE A 112 20.33 -30.74 7.93
C PHE A 112 20.72 -30.77 9.43
N GLY A 113 19.84 -31.21 10.30
CA GLY A 113 20.09 -31.25 11.74
C GLY A 113 20.04 -29.86 12.41
N TRP A 114 19.42 -28.88 11.79
CA TRP A 114 19.31 -27.54 12.37
C TRP A 114 18.32 -27.50 13.53
N SER A 115 18.53 -26.56 14.45
CA SER A 115 17.64 -26.38 15.60
C SER A 115 16.19 -26.15 15.15
N HIS A 116 15.24 -26.40 16.05
CA HIS A 116 13.82 -26.19 15.76
C HIS A 116 13.52 -24.74 15.32
N MET A 117 14.13 -23.78 16.02
CA MET A 117 13.96 -22.34 15.66
C MET A 117 14.59 -21.99 14.32
N ASN A 118 15.83 -22.45 14.03
CA ASN A 118 16.43 -22.25 12.72
C ASN A 118 15.55 -22.81 11.59
N SER A 119 15.02 -24.01 11.78
CA SER A 119 14.16 -24.68 10.80
C SER A 119 12.82 -23.96 10.60
N LEU A 120 12.21 -23.49 11.69
CA LEU A 120 10.95 -22.77 11.65
C LEU A 120 11.11 -21.39 10.99
N PHE A 121 12.17 -20.64 11.38
CA PHE A 121 12.49 -19.37 10.75
C PHE A 121 12.81 -19.54 9.27
N LEU A 122 13.57 -20.58 8.89
CA LEU A 122 13.79 -20.91 7.48
C LEU A 122 12.45 -21.09 6.75
N GLY A 123 11.53 -21.86 7.31
CA GLY A 123 10.21 -22.07 6.73
C GLY A 123 9.45 -20.76 6.53
N GLY A 124 9.48 -19.88 7.53
CA GLY A 124 8.89 -18.54 7.42
C GLY A 124 9.52 -17.69 6.32
N MET A 125 10.85 -17.74 6.18
CA MET A 125 11.57 -17.02 5.14
C MET A 125 11.24 -17.52 3.72
N LEU A 126 11.11 -18.85 3.56
CA LEU A 126 10.76 -19.47 2.29
C LEU A 126 9.31 -19.20 1.86
N ALA A 127 8.45 -18.85 2.81
CA ALA A 127 7.05 -18.56 2.56
C ALA A 127 6.79 -17.13 2.03
N MET A 128 7.81 -16.27 2.03
CA MET A 128 7.67 -14.85 1.68
C MET A 128 8.23 -14.58 0.27
N SER A 129 7.34 -14.29 -0.67
CA SER A 129 7.70 -13.92 -2.03
C SER A 129 7.80 -12.39 -2.18
N SER A 130 8.63 -11.87 -3.11
CA SER A 130 8.75 -10.42 -3.33
C SER A 130 7.72 -9.92 -4.33
N THR A 131 6.86 -9.04 -3.89
CA THR A 131 5.88 -8.35 -4.73
C THR A 131 6.57 -7.53 -5.82
N THR A 132 7.63 -6.81 -5.46
CA THR A 132 8.38 -5.92 -6.36
C THR A 132 9.06 -6.67 -7.51
N ILE A 133 9.72 -7.78 -7.20
CA ILE A 133 10.45 -8.59 -8.20
C ILE A 133 9.47 -9.24 -9.18
N ILE A 134 8.39 -9.83 -8.68
CA ILE A 134 7.37 -10.47 -9.51
C ILE A 134 6.66 -9.44 -10.39
N TYR A 135 6.29 -8.29 -9.82
CA TYR A 135 5.67 -7.21 -10.59
C TYR A 135 6.56 -6.77 -11.75
N LYS A 136 7.84 -6.52 -11.48
CA LYS A 136 8.82 -6.12 -12.50
C LYS A 136 9.02 -7.20 -13.56
N ALA A 137 9.14 -8.47 -13.15
CA ALA A 137 9.29 -9.59 -14.08
C ALA A 137 8.05 -9.74 -14.98
N LEU A 138 6.84 -9.60 -14.44
CA LEU A 138 5.59 -9.64 -15.22
C LEU A 138 5.49 -8.47 -16.20
N ASP A 139 5.95 -7.28 -15.81
CA ASP A 139 5.96 -6.09 -16.65
C ASP A 139 6.95 -6.22 -17.82
N GLU A 140 8.19 -6.63 -17.54
CA GLU A 140 9.23 -6.87 -18.55
C GLU A 140 8.86 -8.00 -19.55
N LEU A 141 8.10 -8.99 -19.09
CA LEU A 141 7.57 -10.06 -19.93
C LEU A 141 6.29 -9.68 -20.69
N GLY A 142 5.71 -8.50 -20.43
CA GLY A 142 4.45 -8.05 -21.00
C GLY A 142 3.25 -8.88 -20.54
N LEU A 143 3.33 -9.51 -19.36
CA LEU A 143 2.30 -10.39 -18.79
C LEU A 143 1.46 -9.72 -17.72
N ARG A 144 1.75 -8.45 -17.39
CA ARG A 144 1.13 -7.72 -16.27
C ARG A 144 -0.40 -7.65 -16.33
N GLN A 145 -0.96 -7.55 -17.55
CA GLN A 145 -2.41 -7.43 -17.76
C GLN A 145 -3.13 -8.78 -17.85
N LYS A 146 -2.38 -9.89 -17.84
CA LYS A 146 -2.99 -11.22 -17.84
C LYS A 146 -3.72 -11.52 -16.54
N LYS A 147 -4.79 -12.30 -16.62
CA LYS A 147 -5.65 -12.66 -15.48
C LYS A 147 -4.86 -13.24 -14.30
N PHE A 148 -3.90 -14.13 -14.56
CA PHE A 148 -3.09 -14.72 -13.49
C PHE A 148 -2.21 -13.69 -12.79
N ALA A 149 -1.73 -12.64 -13.48
CA ALA A 149 -0.96 -11.57 -12.87
C ALA A 149 -1.75 -10.82 -11.79
N ASN A 150 -3.03 -10.50 -12.07
CA ASN A 150 -3.90 -9.88 -11.07
C ASN A 150 -4.18 -10.80 -9.88
N VAL A 151 -4.29 -12.12 -10.12
CA VAL A 151 -4.50 -13.11 -9.07
C VAL A 151 -3.26 -13.24 -8.19
N VAL A 152 -2.07 -13.40 -8.79
CA VAL A 152 -0.83 -13.54 -8.02
C VAL A 152 -0.50 -12.25 -7.24
N LEU A 153 -0.67 -11.07 -7.84
CA LEU A 153 -0.46 -9.79 -7.15
C LEU A 153 -1.41 -9.62 -5.97
N GLY A 154 -2.66 -10.07 -6.11
CA GLY A 154 -3.62 -10.07 -5.01
C GLY A 154 -3.21 -10.99 -3.85
N VAL A 155 -2.63 -12.15 -4.15
CA VAL A 155 -2.12 -13.08 -3.13
C VAL A 155 -0.84 -12.54 -2.48
N LEU A 156 0.07 -11.94 -3.24
CA LEU A 156 1.30 -11.32 -2.72
C LEU A 156 1.01 -10.23 -1.68
N ILE A 157 0.03 -9.36 -1.93
CA ILE A 157 -0.41 -8.36 -0.95
C ILE A 157 -0.85 -9.04 0.37
N LEU A 158 -1.49 -10.20 0.29
CA LEU A 158 -1.91 -10.96 1.47
C LEU A 158 -0.73 -11.69 2.13
N GLU A 159 0.23 -12.20 1.34
CA GLU A 159 1.47 -12.77 1.87
C GLU A 159 2.26 -11.75 2.70
N ASP A 160 2.38 -10.52 2.22
CA ASP A 160 3.06 -9.43 2.95
C ASP A 160 2.41 -9.19 4.34
N ILE A 161 1.07 -9.20 4.39
CA ILE A 161 0.33 -9.02 5.64
C ILE A 161 0.51 -10.22 6.58
N LEU A 162 0.35 -11.41 6.02
CA LEU A 162 0.55 -12.65 6.78
C LEU A 162 2.01 -12.81 7.22
N GLY A 163 2.96 -12.26 6.44
CA GLY A 163 4.37 -12.18 6.80
C GLY A 163 4.61 -11.35 8.05
N ILE A 164 3.94 -10.21 8.18
CA ILE A 164 4.01 -9.41 9.40
C ILE A 164 3.39 -10.16 10.59
N LEU A 165 2.24 -10.79 10.38
CA LEU A 165 1.63 -11.61 11.41
C LEU A 165 2.56 -12.77 11.82
N LEU A 166 3.18 -13.43 10.85
CA LEU A 166 4.17 -14.49 11.07
C LEU A 166 5.38 -13.98 11.86
N MET A 167 5.90 -12.79 11.51
CA MET A 167 7.00 -12.16 12.25
C MET A 167 6.66 -11.95 13.72
N VAL A 168 5.44 -11.53 14.02
CA VAL A 168 4.99 -11.36 15.42
C VAL A 168 4.81 -12.70 16.12
N ILE A 169 4.27 -13.70 15.41
CA ILE A 169 4.14 -15.06 15.94
C ILE A 169 5.52 -15.64 16.29
N LEU A 170 6.46 -15.54 15.35
CA LEU A 170 7.83 -16.05 15.56
C LEU A 170 8.54 -15.29 16.69
N SER A 171 8.33 -13.97 16.82
CA SER A 171 8.83 -13.20 17.97
C SER A 171 8.25 -13.68 19.29
N ALA A 172 6.94 -13.92 19.36
CA ALA A 172 6.28 -14.42 20.56
C ALA A 172 6.79 -15.83 20.93
N MET A 173 6.96 -16.71 19.95
CA MET A 173 7.53 -18.05 20.13
C MET A 173 9.00 -18.02 20.59
N ALA A 174 9.77 -17.03 20.14
CA ALA A 174 11.17 -16.87 20.53
C ALA A 174 11.34 -16.45 21.99
N VAL A 175 10.38 -15.68 22.52
CA VAL A 175 10.42 -15.18 23.92
C VAL A 175 9.83 -16.19 24.91
N SER A 176 8.87 -17.01 24.49
CA SER A 176 8.27 -18.04 25.38
C SER A 176 9.15 -19.25 25.46
N SER A 177 9.72 -19.50 26.65
CA SER A 177 10.59 -20.66 26.91
C SER A 177 9.85 -22.00 27.07
N GLN A 178 8.49 -21.98 27.14
CA GLN A 178 7.66 -23.18 27.28
C GLN A 178 6.49 -23.12 26.27
N PHE A 179 6.36 -24.21 25.49
CA PHE A 179 5.29 -24.37 24.49
C PHE A 179 3.98 -24.87 25.14
N GLU A 180 3.41 -24.12 26.07
CA GLU A 180 2.05 -24.41 26.52
C GLU A 180 1.04 -23.73 25.60
N GLY A 181 0.11 -24.49 25.03
CA GLY A 181 -0.87 -24.00 24.06
C GLY A 181 -1.77 -22.86 24.59
N THR A 182 -1.95 -22.79 25.90
CA THR A 182 -2.71 -21.72 26.59
C THR A 182 -1.96 -20.38 26.55
N GLU A 183 -0.64 -20.35 26.73
CA GLU A 183 0.17 -19.14 26.67
C GLU A 183 0.27 -18.59 25.24
N LEU A 184 0.39 -19.46 24.25
CA LEU A 184 0.31 -19.10 22.84
C LEU A 184 -1.03 -18.44 22.52
N LEU A 185 -2.14 -19.03 22.94
CA LEU A 185 -3.47 -18.47 22.72
C LEU A 185 -3.62 -17.08 23.36
N GLN A 186 -3.14 -16.91 24.60
CA GLN A 186 -3.15 -15.61 25.29
C GLN A 186 -2.31 -14.57 24.54
N SER A 187 -1.13 -14.95 24.05
CA SER A 187 -0.26 -14.07 23.26
C SER A 187 -0.94 -13.63 21.95
N PHE A 188 -1.60 -14.55 21.26
CA PHE A 188 -2.39 -14.25 20.08
C PHE A 188 -3.57 -13.30 20.38
N LEU A 189 -4.31 -13.54 21.45
CA LEU A 189 -5.42 -12.68 21.85
C LEU A 189 -4.92 -11.29 22.24
N LYS A 190 -3.81 -11.20 22.96
CA LYS A 190 -3.16 -9.94 23.32
C LYS A 190 -2.70 -9.17 22.09
N LEU A 191 -2.05 -9.85 21.14
CA LEU A 191 -1.66 -9.25 19.87
C LEU A 191 -2.86 -8.73 19.09
N GLY A 192 -3.89 -9.57 18.90
CA GLY A 192 -5.12 -9.18 18.20
C GLY A 192 -5.81 -8.00 18.86
N PHE A 193 -5.83 -7.98 20.19
CA PHE A 193 -6.35 -6.84 20.96
C PHE A 193 -5.59 -5.55 20.67
N PHE A 194 -4.25 -5.55 20.78
CA PHE A 194 -3.45 -4.35 20.50
C PHE A 194 -3.53 -3.91 19.04
N LEU A 195 -3.57 -4.84 18.10
CA LEU A 195 -3.71 -4.54 16.67
C LEU A 195 -5.03 -3.80 16.40
N VAL A 196 -6.14 -4.33 16.90
CA VAL A 196 -7.46 -3.71 16.71
C VAL A 196 -7.55 -2.39 17.48
N LEU A 197 -7.00 -2.32 18.69
CA LEU A 197 -7.00 -1.10 19.51
C LEU A 197 -6.26 0.02 18.80
N TRP A 198 -5.02 -0.20 18.35
CA TRP A 198 -4.22 0.82 17.68
C TRP A 198 -4.82 1.23 16.36
N PHE A 199 -5.37 0.27 15.62
CA PHE A 199 -6.04 0.55 14.35
C PHE A 199 -7.29 1.43 14.56
N VAL A 200 -8.13 1.08 15.54
CA VAL A 200 -9.36 1.83 15.80
C VAL A 200 -9.03 3.22 16.37
N VAL A 201 -8.13 3.30 17.37
CA VAL A 201 -7.69 4.59 17.94
C VAL A 201 -7.03 5.46 16.87
N GLY A 202 -6.19 4.88 16.03
CA GLY A 202 -5.54 5.57 14.93
C GLY A 202 -6.51 6.13 13.90
N ILE A 203 -7.52 5.37 13.47
CA ILE A 203 -8.57 5.84 12.55
C ILE A 203 -9.36 7.02 13.13
N PHE A 204 -9.50 7.14 14.45
CA PHE A 204 -10.17 8.28 15.06
C PHE A 204 -9.26 9.49 15.21
N ILE A 205 -8.04 9.30 15.75
CA ILE A 205 -7.16 10.40 16.13
C ILE A 205 -6.44 10.99 14.92
N VAL A 206 -5.87 10.14 14.07
CA VAL A 206 -4.99 10.60 12.98
C VAL A 206 -5.73 11.47 11.95
N PRO A 207 -6.90 11.09 11.41
CA PRO A 207 -7.64 11.95 10.50
C PRO A 207 -8.13 13.24 11.16
N LEU A 208 -8.45 13.19 12.46
CA LEU A 208 -8.86 14.39 13.19
C LEU A 208 -7.73 15.42 13.26
N VAL A 209 -6.50 14.98 13.57
CA VAL A 209 -5.30 15.83 13.62
C VAL A 209 -4.97 16.40 12.26
N LEU A 210 -4.94 15.56 11.22
CA LEU A 210 -4.59 15.97 9.85
C LEU A 210 -5.63 16.96 9.28
N ARG A 211 -6.93 16.66 9.39
CA ARG A 211 -8.00 17.52 8.86
C ARG A 211 -8.10 18.87 9.59
N ARG A 212 -7.94 18.86 10.92
CA ARG A 212 -8.01 20.12 11.69
C ARG A 212 -6.91 21.09 11.32
N ASN A 213 -5.75 20.56 10.93
CA ASN A 213 -4.56 21.34 10.59
C ASN A 213 -4.26 21.40 9.08
N SER A 214 -5.17 20.92 8.21
CA SER A 214 -4.93 20.79 6.77
C SER A 214 -4.51 22.09 6.07
N LYS A 215 -4.98 23.25 6.57
CA LYS A 215 -4.61 24.57 6.03
C LYS A 215 -3.13 24.95 6.29
N TRP A 216 -2.50 24.32 7.30
CA TRP A 216 -1.13 24.60 7.75
C TRP A 216 -0.15 23.53 7.27
N ILE A 217 -0.64 22.41 6.74
CA ILE A 217 0.15 21.25 6.36
C ILE A 217 0.58 21.38 4.89
N GLY A 218 1.76 21.95 4.66
CA GLY A 218 2.47 21.87 3.39
C GLY A 218 3.16 20.50 3.19
N LYS A 219 3.84 20.28 2.05
CA LYS A 219 4.51 19.00 1.73
C LYS A 219 5.55 18.61 2.79
N GLU A 220 6.38 19.57 3.24
CA GLU A 220 7.42 19.34 4.25
C GLU A 220 6.81 18.98 5.61
N THR A 221 5.79 19.76 6.04
CA THR A 221 5.09 19.50 7.30
C THR A 221 4.40 18.13 7.26
N LEU A 222 3.82 17.74 6.12
CA LEU A 222 3.18 16.44 5.95
C LEU A 222 4.19 15.29 6.13
N LEU A 223 5.39 15.43 5.55
CA LEU A 223 6.47 14.47 5.72
C LEU A 223 6.85 14.34 7.20
N ILE A 224 7.14 15.47 7.87
CA ILE A 224 7.57 15.48 9.27
C ILE A 224 6.50 14.89 10.19
N VAL A 225 5.23 15.27 10.01
CA VAL A 225 4.11 14.77 10.82
C VAL A 225 3.90 13.26 10.59
N SER A 226 3.89 12.80 9.35
CA SER A 226 3.68 11.38 9.04
C SER A 226 4.82 10.49 9.56
N VAL A 227 6.07 10.94 9.40
CA VAL A 227 7.25 10.25 9.94
C VAL A 227 7.27 10.30 11.47
N GLY A 228 6.94 11.46 12.07
CA GLY A 228 6.82 11.60 13.52
C GLY A 228 5.78 10.64 14.12
N LEU A 229 4.61 10.53 13.50
CA LEU A 229 3.57 9.56 13.89
C LEU A 229 4.07 8.11 13.72
N CYS A 230 4.80 7.82 12.65
CA CYS A 230 5.42 6.50 12.44
C CYS A 230 6.35 6.14 13.61
N PHE A 231 7.32 7.00 13.92
CA PHE A 231 8.25 6.75 15.03
C PHE A 231 7.56 6.72 16.40
N LEU A 232 6.52 7.51 16.60
CA LEU A 232 5.71 7.44 17.83
C LEU A 232 5.14 6.03 18.02
N LEU A 233 4.52 5.47 16.99
CA LEU A 233 3.94 4.14 17.10
C LEU A 233 5.02 3.04 17.16
N VAL A 234 6.16 3.22 16.52
CA VAL A 234 7.35 2.36 16.67
C VAL A 234 7.78 2.29 18.13
N VAL A 235 7.93 3.45 18.81
CA VAL A 235 8.31 3.50 20.23
C VAL A 235 7.24 2.86 21.12
N LEU A 236 5.97 3.10 20.85
CA LEU A 236 4.87 2.49 21.61
C LEU A 236 4.84 0.97 21.42
N ALA A 237 5.04 0.49 20.19
CA ALA A 237 5.08 -0.93 19.86
C ALA A 237 6.24 -1.63 20.57
N THR A 238 7.46 -1.07 20.50
CA THR A 238 8.63 -1.64 21.15
C THR A 238 8.50 -1.67 22.68
N LYS A 239 7.93 -0.63 23.29
CA LYS A 239 7.59 -0.63 24.72
C LYS A 239 6.54 -1.69 25.11
N ALA A 240 5.64 -2.03 24.18
CA ALA A 240 4.67 -3.11 24.37
C ALA A 240 5.22 -4.52 24.10
N GLY A 241 6.51 -4.63 23.74
CA GLY A 241 7.20 -5.90 23.45
C GLY A 241 7.05 -6.40 22.02
N TYR A 242 6.62 -5.52 21.08
CA TYR A 242 6.53 -5.83 19.65
C TYR A 242 7.73 -5.27 18.89
N SER A 243 7.93 -5.76 17.65
CA SER A 243 9.02 -5.25 16.80
C SER A 243 8.76 -3.83 16.31
N SER A 244 9.85 -3.08 16.05
CA SER A 244 9.82 -1.74 15.44
C SER A 244 9.14 -1.76 14.07
N ALA A 245 9.41 -2.79 13.28
CA ALA A 245 8.82 -3.02 11.96
C ALA A 245 7.29 -3.11 12.03
N PHE A 246 6.75 -3.82 13.03
CA PHE A 246 5.30 -3.92 13.26
C PHE A 246 4.67 -2.55 13.58
N GLY A 247 5.30 -1.77 14.46
CA GLY A 247 4.82 -0.41 14.79
C GLY A 247 4.77 0.50 13.55
N ALA A 248 5.81 0.46 12.73
CA ALA A 248 5.88 1.23 11.49
C ALA A 248 4.77 0.85 10.50
N PHE A 249 4.59 -0.45 10.26
CA PHE A 249 3.53 -0.97 9.39
C PHE A 249 2.14 -0.55 9.87
N MET A 250 1.88 -0.66 11.17
CA MET A 250 0.59 -0.28 11.74
C MET A 250 0.27 1.19 11.53
N MET A 251 1.25 2.10 11.72
CA MET A 251 1.01 3.52 11.45
C MET A 251 0.79 3.77 9.95
N GLY A 252 1.56 3.12 9.08
CA GLY A 252 1.33 3.18 7.64
C GLY A 252 -0.09 2.75 7.26
N SER A 253 -0.57 1.63 7.82
CA SER A 253 -1.93 1.12 7.58
C SER A 253 -3.03 2.05 8.09
N ILE A 254 -2.80 2.74 9.21
CA ILE A 254 -3.73 3.75 9.73
C ILE A 254 -3.80 4.95 8.79
N LEU A 255 -2.63 5.46 8.35
CA LEU A 255 -2.54 6.57 7.42
C LEU A 255 -3.07 6.22 6.02
N ALA A 256 -2.98 4.95 5.60
CA ALA A 256 -3.53 4.45 4.35
C ALA A 256 -5.04 4.66 4.21
N GLU A 257 -5.77 4.71 5.31
CA GLU A 257 -7.22 4.96 5.30
C GLU A 257 -7.57 6.46 5.28
N THR A 258 -6.58 7.36 5.34
CA THR A 258 -6.77 8.82 5.25
C THR A 258 -6.86 9.30 3.80
N ILE A 259 -7.40 10.51 3.60
CA ILE A 259 -7.50 11.14 2.28
C ILE A 259 -6.09 11.52 1.78
N GLU A 260 -5.20 11.85 2.69
CA GLU A 260 -3.84 12.28 2.45
C GLU A 260 -2.86 11.14 2.12
N ALA A 261 -3.33 9.87 2.15
CA ALA A 261 -2.49 8.68 1.98
C ALA A 261 -1.57 8.73 0.74
N GLU A 262 -2.11 9.09 -0.44
CA GLU A 262 -1.33 9.21 -1.67
C GLU A 262 -0.29 10.34 -1.61
N SER A 263 -0.62 11.44 -0.92
CA SER A 263 0.31 12.55 -0.73
C SER A 263 1.43 12.19 0.24
N ILE A 264 1.10 11.46 1.32
CA ILE A 264 2.07 10.94 2.29
C ILE A 264 3.01 9.96 1.61
N GLU A 265 2.48 8.99 0.86
CA GLU A 265 3.26 8.01 0.12
C GLU A 265 4.26 8.70 -0.82
N ARG A 266 3.82 9.72 -1.56
CA ARG A 266 4.67 10.47 -2.50
C ARG A 266 5.81 11.23 -1.81
N VAL A 267 5.58 11.81 -0.64
CA VAL A 267 6.62 12.56 0.07
C VAL A 267 7.57 11.66 0.87
N VAL A 268 7.12 10.47 1.28
CA VAL A 268 7.91 9.48 2.02
C VAL A 268 8.74 8.59 1.08
N ALA A 269 8.28 8.34 -0.16
CA ALA A 269 8.94 7.44 -1.09
C ALA A 269 10.45 7.72 -1.28
N PRO A 270 10.92 8.97 -1.50
CA PRO A 270 12.36 9.23 -1.63
C PRO A 270 13.16 8.88 -0.37
N VAL A 271 12.57 9.10 0.81
CA VAL A 271 13.21 8.78 2.10
C VAL A 271 13.31 7.26 2.27
N LYS A 272 12.23 6.53 1.95
CA LYS A 272 12.21 5.07 1.93
C LYS A 272 13.26 4.51 0.97
N ASP A 273 13.38 5.09 -0.23
CA ASP A 273 14.34 4.62 -1.23
C ASP A 273 15.79 4.78 -0.76
N LEU A 274 16.12 5.92 -0.12
CA LEU A 274 17.44 6.17 0.44
C LEU A 274 17.77 5.19 1.59
N PHE A 275 16.91 5.12 2.60
CA PHE A 275 17.16 4.26 3.76
C PHE A 275 16.99 2.77 3.43
N GLY A 276 16.12 2.45 2.47
CA GLY A 276 15.99 1.10 1.91
C GLY A 276 17.26 0.65 1.21
N ALA A 277 17.91 1.53 0.43
CA ALA A 277 19.20 1.23 -0.16
C ALA A 277 20.26 0.91 0.92
N ILE A 278 20.33 1.72 1.99
CA ILE A 278 21.25 1.48 3.12
C ILE A 278 20.95 0.14 3.80
N PHE A 279 19.66 -0.19 3.99
CA PHE A 279 19.27 -1.50 4.53
C PHE A 279 19.78 -2.65 3.66
N PHE A 280 19.54 -2.63 2.34
CA PHE A 280 19.99 -3.71 1.47
C PHE A 280 21.51 -3.77 1.34
N VAL A 281 22.22 -2.65 1.44
CA VAL A 281 23.68 -2.64 1.52
C VAL A 281 24.13 -3.30 2.82
N SER A 282 23.54 -2.97 3.97
CA SER A 282 23.83 -3.63 5.25
C SER A 282 23.59 -5.14 5.17
N VAL A 283 22.48 -5.57 4.52
CA VAL A 283 22.22 -6.98 4.23
C VAL A 283 23.37 -7.62 3.45
N GLY A 284 23.87 -6.94 2.43
CA GLY A 284 25.00 -7.40 1.62
C GLY A 284 26.31 -7.51 2.40
N MET A 285 26.55 -6.61 3.35
CA MET A 285 27.75 -6.62 4.22
C MET A 285 27.81 -7.85 5.15
N LEU A 286 26.66 -8.42 5.50
CA LEU A 286 26.58 -9.63 6.32
C LEU A 286 26.88 -10.91 5.52
N VAL A 287 27.07 -10.81 4.20
CA VAL A 287 27.38 -11.98 3.36
C VAL A 287 28.87 -12.32 3.49
N ASP A 288 29.15 -13.44 4.15
CA ASP A 288 30.50 -13.97 4.29
C ASP A 288 30.76 -15.04 3.22
N PRO A 289 31.76 -14.84 2.30
CA PRO A 289 32.11 -15.81 1.27
C PRO A 289 32.46 -17.19 1.84
N SER A 290 33.09 -17.25 3.02
CA SER A 290 33.48 -18.51 3.66
C SER A 290 32.25 -19.35 4.05
N ILE A 291 31.18 -18.68 4.54
CA ILE A 291 29.91 -19.32 4.84
C ILE A 291 29.23 -19.83 3.57
N LEU A 292 29.27 -19.08 2.47
CA LEU A 292 28.69 -19.51 1.20
C LEU A 292 29.35 -20.80 0.68
N VAL A 293 30.67 -20.89 0.80
CA VAL A 293 31.40 -22.11 0.41
C VAL A 293 31.12 -23.26 1.36
N ALA A 294 31.07 -23.01 2.68
CA ALA A 294 30.81 -24.04 3.66
C ALA A 294 29.37 -24.60 3.59
N TYR A 295 28.40 -23.76 3.24
CA TYR A 295 26.97 -24.12 3.19
C TYR A 295 26.41 -24.25 1.77
N TRP A 296 27.24 -24.51 0.74
CA TRP A 296 26.81 -24.63 -0.64
C TRP A 296 25.74 -25.72 -0.86
N GLN A 297 25.85 -26.86 -0.12
CA GLN A 297 24.86 -27.95 -0.20
C GLN A 297 23.50 -27.51 0.36
N PRO A 298 23.39 -26.97 1.61
CA PRO A 298 22.14 -26.38 2.08
C PRO A 298 21.57 -25.32 1.12
N ILE A 299 22.39 -24.40 0.58
CA ILE A 299 21.94 -23.39 -0.37
C ILE A 299 21.31 -24.04 -1.60
N ALA A 300 21.98 -25.02 -2.23
CA ALA A 300 21.44 -25.70 -3.40
C ALA A 300 20.11 -26.43 -3.11
N VAL A 301 20.04 -27.14 -1.97
CA VAL A 301 18.81 -27.85 -1.56
C VAL A 301 17.67 -26.86 -1.27
N ILE A 302 17.95 -25.74 -0.59
CA ILE A 302 16.93 -24.73 -0.29
C ILE A 302 16.43 -24.07 -1.59
N VAL A 303 17.32 -23.74 -2.54
CA VAL A 303 16.92 -23.22 -3.87
C VAL A 303 15.99 -24.21 -4.59
N LEU A 304 16.35 -25.49 -4.61
CA LEU A 304 15.51 -26.53 -5.20
C LEU A 304 14.16 -26.66 -4.45
N ALA A 305 14.19 -26.62 -3.12
CA ALA A 305 12.99 -26.69 -2.30
C ALA A 305 12.02 -25.54 -2.57
N ILE A 306 12.53 -24.30 -2.80
CA ILE A 306 11.69 -23.16 -3.18
C ILE A 306 11.14 -23.35 -4.59
N ILE A 307 11.98 -23.63 -5.56
CA ILE A 307 11.55 -23.75 -6.97
C ILE A 307 10.51 -24.85 -7.10
N ILE A 308 10.79 -26.05 -6.59
CA ILE A 308 9.88 -27.19 -6.67
C ILE A 308 8.69 -27.00 -5.73
N GLY A 309 8.93 -26.52 -4.50
CA GLY A 309 7.90 -26.29 -3.51
C GLY A 309 6.86 -25.30 -3.97
N GLN A 310 7.27 -24.13 -4.45
CA GLN A 310 6.35 -23.11 -4.98
C GLN A 310 5.68 -23.56 -6.28
N ALA A 311 6.44 -24.16 -7.21
CA ALA A 311 5.85 -24.67 -8.47
C ALA A 311 4.78 -25.72 -8.21
N LEU A 312 4.94 -26.63 -7.27
CA LEU A 312 3.98 -27.69 -6.93
C LEU A 312 2.94 -27.23 -5.93
N PHE A 313 3.36 -26.87 -4.73
CA PHE A 313 2.45 -26.55 -3.62
C PHE A 313 1.86 -25.13 -3.72
N GLY A 314 2.61 -24.18 -4.30
CA GLY A 314 2.05 -22.90 -4.71
C GLY A 314 0.93 -23.10 -5.72
N SER A 315 1.17 -23.84 -6.81
CA SER A 315 0.11 -24.17 -7.78
C SER A 315 -1.07 -24.91 -7.15
N LEU A 316 -0.81 -25.85 -6.24
CA LEU A 316 -1.86 -26.56 -5.49
C LEU A 316 -2.70 -25.61 -4.63
N SER A 317 -2.08 -24.63 -4.00
CA SER A 317 -2.77 -23.63 -3.17
C SER A 317 -3.77 -22.80 -3.97
N PHE A 318 -3.37 -22.35 -5.16
CA PHE A 318 -4.29 -21.65 -6.06
C PHE A 318 -5.40 -22.56 -6.58
N LEU A 319 -5.11 -23.83 -6.82
CA LEU A 319 -6.10 -24.81 -7.22
C LEU A 319 -7.12 -25.08 -6.09
N ILE A 320 -6.68 -25.21 -4.85
CA ILE A 320 -7.53 -25.34 -3.64
C ILE A 320 -8.42 -24.10 -3.51
N SER A 321 -7.91 -22.92 -3.79
CA SER A 321 -8.67 -21.66 -3.74
C SER A 321 -9.71 -21.52 -4.85
N GLY A 322 -9.76 -22.46 -5.81
CA GLY A 322 -10.76 -22.54 -6.85
C GLY A 322 -10.43 -21.82 -8.15
N HIS A 323 -9.13 -21.67 -8.47
CA HIS A 323 -8.68 -21.22 -9.78
C HIS A 323 -8.54 -22.39 -10.76
N THR A 324 -8.54 -22.10 -12.06
CA THR A 324 -8.30 -23.12 -13.10
C THR A 324 -6.88 -23.65 -13.03
N LEU A 325 -6.61 -24.86 -13.51
CA LEU A 325 -5.29 -25.48 -13.48
C LEU A 325 -4.23 -24.60 -14.15
N LYS A 326 -4.54 -23.99 -15.32
CA LYS A 326 -3.64 -23.08 -16.04
C LYS A 326 -3.25 -21.88 -15.18
N VAL A 327 -4.22 -21.16 -14.64
CA VAL A 327 -3.99 -19.99 -13.79
C VAL A 327 -3.23 -20.39 -12.54
N SER A 328 -3.57 -21.51 -11.92
CA SER A 328 -2.90 -21.99 -10.69
C SER A 328 -1.42 -22.27 -10.93
N MET A 329 -1.07 -22.92 -12.03
CA MET A 329 0.33 -23.18 -12.38
C MET A 329 1.08 -21.89 -12.71
N GLN A 330 0.49 -20.98 -13.47
CA GLN A 330 1.11 -19.68 -13.77
C GLN A 330 1.38 -18.89 -12.49
N CYS A 331 0.46 -18.89 -11.51
CA CYS A 331 0.65 -18.25 -10.22
C CYS A 331 1.74 -18.94 -9.40
N GLY A 332 1.72 -20.27 -9.23
CA GLY A 332 2.70 -20.99 -8.43
C GLY A 332 4.13 -20.85 -8.98
N PHE A 333 4.31 -20.91 -10.30
CA PHE A 333 5.61 -20.68 -10.93
C PHE A 333 6.09 -19.23 -10.81
N SER A 334 5.18 -18.28 -10.64
CA SER A 334 5.55 -16.87 -10.39
C SER A 334 6.06 -16.61 -8.98
N LEU A 335 5.68 -17.44 -8.00
CA LEU A 335 6.06 -17.28 -6.58
C LEU A 335 7.43 -17.91 -6.23
N THR A 336 8.17 -18.47 -7.19
CA THR A 336 9.39 -19.28 -6.98
C THR A 336 10.63 -18.51 -6.53
N GLN A 337 10.49 -17.47 -5.74
CA GLN A 337 11.61 -16.65 -5.26
C GLN A 337 11.37 -16.17 -3.83
N ILE A 338 12.46 -15.80 -3.14
CA ILE A 338 12.42 -15.23 -1.78
C ILE A 338 12.40 -13.71 -1.85
N GLY A 339 11.48 -13.10 -1.10
CA GLY A 339 11.32 -11.65 -0.98
C GLY A 339 12.14 -10.99 0.12
N GLU A 340 12.05 -9.66 0.17
CA GLU A 340 12.70 -8.81 1.18
C GLU A 340 12.27 -9.08 2.62
N PHE A 341 11.03 -9.54 2.84
CA PHE A 341 10.55 -9.96 4.16
C PHE A 341 11.39 -11.06 4.79
N SER A 342 11.98 -11.92 3.99
CA SER A 342 12.85 -12.99 4.47
C SER A 342 14.10 -12.45 5.16
N PHE A 343 14.65 -11.33 4.66
CA PHE A 343 15.80 -10.67 5.31
C PHE A 343 15.40 -10.03 6.64
N ILE A 344 14.21 -9.47 6.71
CA ILE A 344 13.67 -8.89 7.96
C ILE A 344 13.44 -9.99 8.99
N LEU A 345 12.88 -11.15 8.58
CA LEU A 345 12.73 -12.31 9.43
C LEU A 345 14.08 -12.88 9.89
N ALA A 346 15.06 -12.95 8.98
CA ALA A 346 16.40 -13.40 9.31
C ALA A 346 17.07 -12.47 10.33
N GLY A 347 17.00 -11.17 10.13
CA GLY A 347 17.49 -10.16 11.05
C GLY A 347 16.79 -10.22 12.41
N LEU A 348 15.48 -10.41 12.42
CA LEU A 348 14.70 -10.61 13.65
C LEU A 348 15.17 -11.84 14.43
N GLY A 349 15.37 -12.99 13.77
CA GLY A 349 15.84 -14.20 14.40
C GLY A 349 17.22 -14.04 15.03
N VAL A 350 18.12 -13.32 14.38
CA VAL A 350 19.45 -12.98 14.89
C VAL A 350 19.35 -12.02 16.08
N SER A 351 18.54 -10.96 15.98
CA SER A 351 18.37 -9.96 17.05
C SER A 351 17.75 -10.53 18.32
N LEU A 352 16.87 -11.53 18.19
CA LEU A 352 16.28 -12.28 19.30
C LEU A 352 17.22 -13.38 19.84
N GLY A 353 18.36 -13.62 19.20
CA GLY A 353 19.32 -14.66 19.61
C GLY A 353 18.82 -16.09 19.42
N VAL A 354 17.74 -16.33 18.66
CA VAL A 354 17.10 -17.64 18.49
C VAL A 354 17.52 -18.35 17.21
N THR A 355 18.12 -17.64 16.28
CA THR A 355 18.66 -18.22 15.04
C THR A 355 20.18 -18.08 14.99
N SER A 356 20.82 -19.04 14.33
CA SER A 356 22.26 -19.05 14.13
C SER A 356 22.67 -18.03 13.07
N LYS A 357 23.84 -17.42 13.23
CA LYS A 357 24.36 -16.37 12.35
C LYS A 357 24.54 -16.81 10.88
N PHE A 358 24.76 -18.10 10.62
CA PHE A 358 24.94 -18.62 9.26
C PHE A 358 23.64 -18.54 8.43
N LEU A 359 22.48 -18.56 9.07
CA LEU A 359 21.18 -18.63 8.37
C LEU A 359 20.95 -17.40 7.51
N TYR A 360 21.38 -16.24 7.98
CA TYR A 360 21.21 -14.97 7.27
C TYR A 360 21.93 -14.94 5.92
N PRO A 361 23.28 -15.19 5.83
CA PRO A 361 23.98 -15.26 4.55
C PRO A 361 23.45 -16.34 3.60
N VAL A 362 23.03 -17.49 4.14
CA VAL A 362 22.43 -18.58 3.35
C VAL A 362 21.16 -18.09 2.66
N VAL A 363 20.26 -17.44 3.39
CA VAL A 363 18.99 -16.94 2.83
C VAL A 363 19.22 -15.83 1.79
N VAL A 364 20.22 -14.95 2.01
CA VAL A 364 20.60 -13.94 1.03
C VAL A 364 21.09 -14.58 -0.28
N ALA A 365 21.95 -15.60 -0.19
CA ALA A 365 22.43 -16.32 -1.36
C ALA A 365 21.28 -16.98 -2.13
N VAL A 366 20.38 -17.65 -1.41
CA VAL A 366 19.19 -18.29 -2.00
C VAL A 366 18.29 -17.27 -2.68
N SER A 367 18.08 -16.09 -2.06
CA SER A 367 17.28 -15.03 -2.64
C SER A 367 17.88 -14.49 -3.93
N ILE A 368 19.20 -14.28 -3.98
CA ILE A 368 19.89 -13.83 -5.20
C ILE A 368 19.65 -14.83 -6.34
N ILE A 369 19.90 -16.13 -6.09
CA ILE A 369 19.76 -17.18 -7.10
C ILE A 369 18.31 -17.27 -7.59
N THR A 370 17.34 -17.27 -6.66
CA THR A 370 15.92 -17.41 -7.01
C THR A 370 15.38 -16.17 -7.73
N THR A 371 15.88 -14.98 -7.41
CA THR A 371 15.55 -13.74 -8.14
C THR A 371 15.98 -13.81 -9.59
N PHE A 372 17.21 -14.25 -9.87
CA PHE A 372 17.70 -14.43 -11.25
C PHE A 372 16.90 -15.47 -12.03
N THR A 373 16.42 -16.53 -11.38
CA THR A 373 15.69 -17.61 -12.05
C THR A 373 14.21 -17.27 -12.30
N THR A 374 13.64 -16.32 -11.58
CA THR A 374 12.20 -15.97 -11.62
C THR A 374 11.65 -15.71 -13.03
N PRO A 375 12.24 -14.86 -13.90
CA PRO A 375 11.69 -14.62 -15.23
C PRO A 375 11.64 -15.88 -16.10
N TYR A 376 12.59 -16.79 -15.93
CA TYR A 376 12.64 -18.06 -16.66
C TYR A 376 11.57 -19.03 -16.16
N LEU A 377 11.33 -19.06 -14.84
CA LEU A 377 10.31 -19.91 -14.24
C LEU A 377 8.90 -19.44 -14.60
N ILE A 378 8.66 -18.13 -14.65
CA ILE A 378 7.39 -17.57 -15.15
C ILE A 378 7.12 -18.04 -16.58
N LYS A 379 8.12 -18.00 -17.48
CA LYS A 379 7.99 -18.50 -18.86
C LYS A 379 7.80 -20.00 -18.91
N LEU A 380 8.41 -20.76 -18.00
CA LEU A 380 8.31 -22.22 -17.94
C LEU A 380 6.91 -22.70 -17.52
N ALA A 381 6.10 -21.84 -16.89
CA ALA A 381 4.75 -22.20 -16.44
C ALA A 381 3.84 -22.71 -17.58
N GLU A 382 3.95 -22.15 -18.78
CA GLU A 382 3.10 -22.51 -19.93
C GLU A 382 3.46 -23.88 -20.53
N PRO A 383 4.73 -24.17 -20.86
CA PRO A 383 5.11 -25.52 -21.26
C PRO A 383 4.91 -26.56 -20.15
N ALA A 384 5.13 -26.21 -18.87
CA ALA A 384 4.85 -27.10 -17.75
C ALA A 384 3.35 -27.47 -17.67
N TYR A 385 2.46 -26.49 -17.88
CA TYR A 385 1.02 -26.76 -17.97
C TYR A 385 0.69 -27.75 -19.09
N GLY A 386 1.25 -27.55 -20.30
CA GLY A 386 1.06 -28.47 -21.41
C GLY A 386 1.55 -29.90 -21.11
N PHE A 387 2.65 -30.03 -20.36
CA PHE A 387 3.16 -31.33 -19.92
C PHE A 387 2.22 -31.98 -18.90
N VAL A 388 1.79 -31.25 -17.86
CA VAL A 388 0.86 -31.75 -16.83
C VAL A 388 -0.50 -32.13 -17.45
N GLN A 389 -0.99 -31.36 -18.42
CA GLN A 389 -2.24 -31.65 -19.13
C GLN A 389 -2.17 -32.97 -19.91
N ARG A 390 -0.99 -33.34 -20.45
CA ARG A 390 -0.79 -34.63 -21.14
C ARG A 390 -0.68 -35.81 -20.16
N LEU A 391 -0.18 -35.55 -18.96
CA LEU A 391 0.03 -36.56 -17.92
C LEU A 391 -1.28 -36.90 -17.18
N LEU A 392 -2.16 -35.90 -17.00
CA LEU A 392 -3.41 -36.09 -16.27
C LEU A 392 -4.52 -36.65 -17.18
N PRO A 393 -5.36 -37.59 -16.68
CA PRO A 393 -6.53 -38.01 -17.40
C PRO A 393 -7.45 -36.85 -17.78
N GLN A 394 -7.96 -36.84 -19.00
CA GLN A 394 -8.82 -35.76 -19.50
C GLN A 394 -10.03 -35.49 -18.62
N THR A 395 -10.56 -36.50 -17.94
CA THR A 395 -11.67 -36.39 -16.97
C THR A 395 -11.30 -35.53 -15.76
N VAL A 396 -10.07 -35.64 -15.28
CA VAL A 396 -9.56 -34.85 -14.13
C VAL A 396 -9.35 -33.41 -14.56
N THR A 397 -8.67 -33.19 -15.68
CA THR A 397 -8.40 -31.84 -16.21
C THR A 397 -9.70 -31.09 -16.47
N ARG A 398 -10.67 -31.75 -17.13
CA ARG A 398 -11.98 -31.16 -17.41
C ARG A 398 -12.77 -30.83 -16.13
N ARG A 399 -12.72 -31.69 -15.10
CA ARG A 399 -13.36 -31.41 -13.80
C ARG A 399 -12.73 -30.22 -13.08
N LEU A 400 -11.39 -30.08 -13.10
CA LEU A 400 -10.68 -28.98 -12.47
C LEU A 400 -10.96 -27.65 -13.18
N GLU A 401 -11.01 -27.64 -14.50
CA GLU A 401 -11.35 -26.45 -15.29
C GLU A 401 -12.81 -26.04 -15.10
N GLN A 402 -13.73 -26.99 -15.13
CA GLN A 402 -15.17 -26.73 -14.92
C GLN A 402 -15.44 -26.21 -13.51
N ARG A 403 -14.77 -26.78 -12.49
CA ARG A 403 -14.90 -26.32 -11.10
C ARG A 403 -14.39 -24.88 -10.96
N GLY A 404 -13.23 -24.55 -11.55
CA GLY A 404 -12.69 -23.20 -11.52
C GLY A 404 -13.62 -22.20 -12.21
N ALA A 405 -14.13 -22.53 -13.40
CA ALA A 405 -15.05 -21.68 -14.15
C ALA A 405 -16.43 -21.53 -13.47
N ALA A 406 -16.97 -22.60 -12.88
CA ALA A 406 -18.26 -22.57 -12.16
C ALA A 406 -18.18 -21.69 -10.91
N LEU A 407 -17.11 -21.85 -10.13
CA LEU A 407 -16.88 -21.02 -8.96
C LEU A 407 -16.65 -19.55 -9.32
N GLU A 408 -16.09 -19.27 -10.48
CA GLU A 408 -15.87 -17.90 -10.98
C GLU A 408 -17.18 -17.22 -11.37
N LYS A 409 -18.11 -17.93 -11.95
CA LYS A 409 -19.47 -17.45 -12.26
C LYS A 409 -20.33 -17.23 -11.01
N GLN A 410 -20.05 -17.94 -9.91
CA GLN A 410 -20.80 -17.87 -8.66
C GLN A 410 -20.44 -16.65 -7.79
N LYS A 411 -20.39 -15.45 -8.39
CA LYS A 411 -20.27 -14.15 -7.69
C LYS A 411 -21.60 -13.67 -7.06
N SER A 412 -22.59 -14.54 -6.89
CA SER A 412 -23.77 -14.17 -6.10
C SER A 412 -23.42 -14.24 -4.62
N ALA A 413 -23.11 -13.08 -4.07
CA ALA A 413 -22.93 -12.91 -2.63
C ALA A 413 -24.24 -13.36 -1.94
N HIS A 414 -24.20 -14.45 -1.19
CA HIS A 414 -25.31 -14.82 -0.31
C HIS A 414 -25.56 -13.67 0.67
N PRO A 415 -26.74 -13.06 0.73
CA PRO A 415 -27.03 -11.92 1.59
C PRO A 415 -26.67 -12.16 3.06
N TRP A 416 -26.86 -13.39 3.54
CA TRP A 416 -26.50 -13.86 4.87
C TRP A 416 -25.02 -13.72 5.20
N LYS A 417 -24.15 -14.11 4.30
CA LYS A 417 -22.69 -14.07 4.50
C LYS A 417 -22.20 -12.63 4.67
N ASN A 418 -22.71 -11.72 3.86
CA ASN A 418 -22.35 -10.30 3.94
C ASN A 418 -22.86 -9.66 5.23
N MET A 419 -24.08 -10.04 5.66
CA MET A 419 -24.67 -9.58 6.92
C MET A 419 -23.85 -10.06 8.13
N LEU A 420 -23.57 -11.36 8.23
CA LEU A 420 -22.80 -11.94 9.33
C LEU A 420 -21.40 -11.38 9.41
N THR A 421 -20.69 -11.26 8.27
CA THR A 421 -19.32 -10.71 8.24
C THR A 421 -19.31 -9.24 8.68
N SER A 422 -20.24 -8.43 8.22
CA SER A 422 -20.36 -7.03 8.64
C SER A 422 -20.67 -6.90 10.13
N GLN A 423 -21.57 -7.74 10.64
CA GLN A 423 -21.93 -7.77 12.07
C GLN A 423 -20.75 -8.21 12.94
N LEU A 424 -20.00 -9.26 12.55
CA LEU A 424 -18.84 -9.75 13.28
C LEU A 424 -17.73 -8.70 13.38
N ILE A 425 -17.40 -8.06 12.28
CA ILE A 425 -16.35 -7.03 12.23
C ILE A 425 -16.71 -5.84 13.14
N ILE A 426 -17.94 -5.35 13.03
CA ILE A 426 -18.36 -4.16 13.79
C ILE A 426 -18.53 -4.50 15.27
N THR A 427 -19.14 -5.64 15.60
CA THR A 427 -19.27 -6.10 16.99
C THR A 427 -17.92 -6.35 17.63
N GLY A 428 -16.99 -6.98 16.89
CA GLY A 428 -15.61 -7.19 17.33
C GLY A 428 -14.87 -5.88 17.62
N ALA A 429 -14.98 -4.88 16.73
CA ALA A 429 -14.37 -3.57 16.93
C ALA A 429 -14.88 -2.86 18.21
N TYR A 430 -16.20 -2.83 18.41
CA TYR A 430 -16.78 -2.23 19.61
C TYR A 430 -16.43 -3.02 20.88
N LEU A 431 -16.32 -4.34 20.80
CA LEU A 431 -15.92 -5.17 21.94
C LEU A 431 -14.46 -4.90 22.34
N VAL A 432 -13.56 -4.75 21.39
CA VAL A 432 -12.16 -4.40 21.65
C VAL A 432 -12.05 -3.01 22.27
N LEU A 433 -12.80 -2.02 21.76
CA LEU A 433 -12.86 -0.68 22.36
C LEU A 433 -13.38 -0.72 23.79
N SER A 434 -14.42 -1.52 24.04
CA SER A 434 -14.96 -1.72 25.38
C SER A 434 -13.92 -2.33 26.32
N ALA A 435 -13.23 -3.38 25.88
CA ALA A 435 -12.17 -4.02 26.66
C ALA A 435 -11.00 -3.08 26.93
N ALA A 436 -10.58 -2.29 25.93
CA ALA A 436 -9.52 -1.30 26.10
C ALA A 436 -9.90 -0.23 27.13
N PHE A 437 -11.13 0.29 27.06
CA PHE A 437 -11.61 1.27 28.01
C PHE A 437 -11.68 0.71 29.44
N VAL A 438 -12.14 -0.55 29.60
CA VAL A 438 -12.14 -1.25 30.90
C VAL A 438 -10.71 -1.37 31.44
N THR A 439 -9.77 -1.81 30.62
CA THR A 439 -8.36 -1.98 31.01
C THR A 439 -7.74 -0.65 31.47
N ILE A 440 -7.94 0.41 30.70
CA ILE A 440 -7.45 1.76 31.05
C ILE A 440 -8.11 2.24 32.34
N SER A 441 -9.42 2.07 32.47
CA SER A 441 -10.14 2.49 33.68
C SER A 441 -9.67 1.74 34.92
N PHE A 442 -9.45 0.42 34.81
CA PHE A 442 -8.98 -0.38 35.94
C PHE A 442 -7.52 -0.13 36.30
N SER A 443 -6.68 0.26 35.32
CA SER A 443 -5.27 0.60 35.58
C SER A 443 -5.06 2.02 36.10
N THR A 444 -5.94 2.97 35.78
CA THR A 444 -5.76 4.39 36.15
C THR A 444 -6.83 4.90 37.11
N VAL A 445 -8.13 4.76 36.78
CA VAL A 445 -9.24 5.32 37.54
C VAL A 445 -9.44 4.57 38.85
N LEU A 446 -9.33 3.24 38.85
CA LEU A 446 -9.56 2.41 40.02
C LEU A 446 -8.54 2.69 41.14
N PRO A 447 -7.20 2.70 40.92
CA PRO A 447 -6.26 3.02 42.00
C PRO A 447 -6.40 4.45 42.48
N LEU A 448 -6.69 5.41 41.57
CA LEU A 448 -6.91 6.81 41.93
C LEU A 448 -8.15 6.98 42.84
N SER A 449 -9.27 6.37 42.46
CA SER A 449 -10.52 6.44 43.20
C SER A 449 -10.43 5.75 44.56
N ARG A 450 -9.72 4.62 44.66
CA ARG A 450 -9.42 3.92 45.92
C ARG A 450 -8.53 4.76 46.85
N GLY A 451 -7.56 5.49 46.29
CA GLY A 451 -6.68 6.37 47.06
C GLY A 451 -7.40 7.57 47.66
N ILE A 452 -8.44 8.10 47.00
CA ILE A 452 -9.20 9.27 47.45
C ILE A 452 -10.36 8.88 48.41
N LEU A 453 -11.14 7.85 48.05
CA LEU A 453 -12.43 7.54 48.69
C LEU A 453 -12.41 6.23 49.51
N GLY A 454 -11.27 5.54 49.55
CA GLY A 454 -11.18 4.21 50.18
C GLY A 454 -11.72 3.09 49.29
N HIS A 455 -11.60 1.85 49.77
CA HIS A 455 -11.77 0.67 48.94
C HIS A 455 -13.20 0.53 48.35
N TRP A 456 -14.24 0.62 49.16
CA TRP A 456 -15.62 0.40 48.70
C TRP A 456 -16.18 1.55 47.88
N ALA A 457 -16.05 2.78 48.35
CA ALA A 457 -16.54 3.95 47.63
C ALA A 457 -15.74 4.17 46.34
N GLY A 458 -14.44 3.88 46.35
CA GLY A 458 -13.58 3.91 45.17
C GLY A 458 -13.97 2.88 44.10
N ASN A 459 -14.37 1.65 44.47
CA ASN A 459 -14.89 0.66 43.56
C ASN A 459 -16.19 1.09 42.89
N ILE A 460 -17.15 1.65 43.69
CA ILE A 460 -18.43 2.13 43.18
C ILE A 460 -18.21 3.27 42.19
N LEU A 461 -17.42 4.28 42.54
CA LEU A 461 -17.15 5.40 41.68
C LEU A 461 -16.45 4.94 40.37
N SER A 462 -15.42 4.11 40.49
CA SER A 462 -14.73 3.54 39.32
C SER A 462 -15.68 2.70 38.45
N GLY A 463 -16.57 1.91 39.07
CA GLY A 463 -17.61 1.14 38.39
C GLY A 463 -18.58 2.01 37.58
N ILE A 464 -19.04 3.09 38.15
CA ILE A 464 -19.94 4.06 37.48
C ILE A 464 -19.20 4.70 36.29
N ILE A 465 -17.98 5.21 36.49
CA ILE A 465 -17.18 5.83 35.40
C ILE A 465 -16.91 4.82 34.27
N THR A 466 -16.52 3.59 34.64
CA THR A 466 -16.25 2.53 33.67
C THR A 466 -17.51 2.14 32.91
N TYR A 467 -18.63 1.97 33.58
CA TYR A 467 -19.92 1.63 32.95
C TYR A 467 -20.37 2.73 31.99
N VAL A 468 -20.32 4.00 32.43
CA VAL A 468 -20.68 5.14 31.58
C VAL A 468 -19.80 5.21 30.32
N GLY A 469 -18.49 5.05 30.46
CA GLY A 469 -17.57 5.08 29.32
C GLY A 469 -17.77 3.89 28.37
N VAL A 470 -17.94 2.69 28.91
CA VAL A 470 -18.17 1.47 28.13
C VAL A 470 -19.54 1.46 27.48
N SER A 471 -20.57 2.08 28.10
CA SER A 471 -21.91 2.15 27.54
C SER A 471 -21.94 2.78 26.14
N ILE A 472 -21.03 3.72 25.86
CA ILE A 472 -20.88 4.36 24.54
C ILE A 472 -20.55 3.32 23.45
N PHE A 473 -19.79 2.28 23.81
CA PHE A 473 -19.35 1.23 22.88
C PHE A 473 -20.26 0.01 22.88
N LEU A 474 -20.80 -0.40 24.05
CA LEU A 474 -21.69 -1.56 24.16
C LEU A 474 -23.09 -1.30 23.59
N ARG A 475 -23.60 -0.07 23.73
CA ARG A 475 -24.91 0.30 23.22
C ARG A 475 -25.08 0.04 21.71
N PRO A 476 -24.16 0.46 20.81
CA PRO A 476 -24.28 0.16 19.39
C PRO A 476 -24.32 -1.34 19.09
N ILE A 477 -23.65 -2.18 19.89
CA ILE A 477 -23.70 -3.63 19.75
C ILE A 477 -25.15 -4.14 19.87
N VAL A 478 -25.90 -3.63 20.86
CA VAL A 478 -27.27 -4.07 21.16
C VAL A 478 -28.32 -3.41 20.28
N THR A 479 -28.22 -2.07 20.08
CA THR A 479 -29.32 -1.27 19.52
C THR A 479 -29.27 -1.08 18.01
N LYS A 480 -28.11 -1.28 17.38
CA LYS A 480 -27.94 -0.96 15.96
C LYS A 480 -28.56 -2.00 15.05
N LYS A 481 -29.36 -1.54 14.08
CA LYS A 481 -29.84 -2.34 12.96
C LYS A 481 -28.78 -2.28 11.84
N TYR A 482 -28.08 -3.38 11.61
CA TYR A 482 -27.07 -3.50 10.54
C TYR A 482 -27.72 -4.11 9.30
N PHE A 483 -28.48 -3.30 8.53
CA PHE A 483 -29.10 -3.77 7.32
C PHE A 483 -28.56 -3.01 6.10
N SER A 484 -28.13 -3.78 5.10
CA SER A 484 -28.13 -3.28 3.74
C SER A 484 -29.59 -3.29 3.23
N PRO A 485 -29.96 -2.43 2.26
CA PRO A 485 -31.31 -2.45 1.67
C PRO A 485 -31.75 -3.84 1.19
N GLN A 486 -30.79 -4.64 0.72
CA GLN A 486 -31.00 -6.04 0.28
C GLN A 486 -31.43 -7.00 1.40
N VAL A 487 -31.02 -6.72 2.65
CA VAL A 487 -31.42 -7.53 3.82
C VAL A 487 -32.79 -7.12 4.31
N GLU A 488 -33.19 -5.87 4.08
CA GLU A 488 -34.53 -5.37 4.41
C GLU A 488 -35.60 -5.97 3.47
N GLU A 489 -35.32 -6.01 2.16
CA GLU A 489 -36.13 -6.74 1.17
C GLU A 489 -36.26 -8.22 1.53
N TRP A 490 -35.21 -8.86 1.97
CA TRP A 490 -35.17 -10.26 2.31
C TRP A 490 -35.93 -10.59 3.62
N ARG A 491 -35.98 -9.63 4.55
CA ARG A 491 -36.82 -9.72 5.75
C ARG A 491 -38.30 -9.64 5.44
N GLU A 492 -38.67 -8.92 4.39
CA GLU A 492 -40.07 -8.78 3.92
C GLU A 492 -40.56 -10.04 3.18
N GLU A 493 -39.67 -10.92 2.71
CA GLU A 493 -40.03 -12.23 2.10
C GLU A 493 -40.61 -13.26 3.07
N HIS A 494 -40.98 -12.88 4.32
CA HIS A 494 -41.77 -13.62 5.30
C HIS A 494 -41.41 -15.10 5.55
N SER A 495 -40.15 -15.49 5.35
CA SER A 495 -39.67 -16.83 5.75
C SER A 495 -39.47 -16.90 7.26
N THR A 496 -40.17 -17.78 7.95
CA THR A 496 -40.04 -18.00 9.41
C THR A 496 -38.60 -18.33 9.83
N LEU A 497 -37.87 -19.07 9.00
CA LEU A 497 -36.45 -19.37 9.23
C LEU A 497 -35.54 -18.10 9.29
N ASN A 498 -35.80 -17.17 8.40
CA ASN A 498 -35.04 -15.92 8.34
C ASN A 498 -35.26 -15.06 9.59
N LEU A 499 -36.51 -15.02 10.09
CA LEU A 499 -36.88 -14.34 11.31
C LEU A 499 -36.20 -14.96 12.56
N ILE A 500 -36.17 -16.28 12.65
CA ILE A 500 -35.54 -17.01 13.76
C ILE A 500 -34.04 -16.74 13.79
N LEU A 501 -33.36 -16.92 12.64
CA LEU A 501 -31.91 -16.67 12.52
C LEU A 501 -31.54 -15.22 12.86
N PHE A 502 -32.38 -14.27 12.45
CA PHE A 502 -32.21 -12.87 12.79
C PHE A 502 -32.30 -12.62 14.30
N ASN A 503 -33.34 -13.15 14.96
CA ASN A 503 -33.52 -13.00 16.40
C ASN A 503 -32.36 -13.66 17.19
N ILE A 504 -31.80 -14.78 16.68
CA ILE A 504 -30.62 -15.41 17.26
C ILE A 504 -29.42 -14.45 17.25
N THR A 505 -29.17 -13.74 16.13
CA THR A 505 -28.04 -12.80 16.07
C THR A 505 -28.20 -11.62 17.03
N VAL A 506 -29.43 -11.13 17.23
CA VAL A 506 -29.75 -10.10 18.22
C VAL A 506 -29.51 -10.61 19.65
N LEU A 507 -29.93 -11.85 19.93
CA LEU A 507 -29.72 -12.49 21.24
C LEU A 507 -28.25 -12.67 21.57
N ILE A 508 -27.46 -13.15 20.60
CA ILE A 508 -26.00 -13.30 20.76
C ILE A 508 -25.34 -11.96 21.08
N ARG A 509 -25.70 -10.89 20.38
CA ARG A 509 -25.16 -9.55 20.60
C ARG A 509 -25.54 -9.00 21.96
N PHE A 510 -26.78 -9.25 22.41
CA PHE A 510 -27.22 -8.90 23.75
C PHE A 510 -26.44 -9.68 24.82
N ALA A 511 -26.22 -10.98 24.63
CA ALA A 511 -25.43 -11.82 25.52
C ALA A 511 -23.96 -11.35 25.62
N ILE A 512 -23.35 -10.98 24.50
CA ILE A 512 -21.98 -10.41 24.47
C ILE A 512 -21.91 -9.11 25.27
N ALA A 513 -22.84 -8.20 25.09
CA ALA A 513 -22.88 -6.93 25.83
C ALA A 513 -23.10 -7.17 27.33
N THR A 514 -24.00 -8.08 27.68
CA THR A 514 -24.25 -8.47 29.09
C THR A 514 -23.02 -9.10 29.73
N ALA A 515 -22.29 -9.97 29.01
CA ALA A 515 -21.05 -10.54 29.50
C ALA A 515 -19.96 -9.49 29.78
N GLY A 516 -19.87 -8.45 28.93
CA GLY A 516 -18.97 -7.32 29.15
C GLY A 516 -19.32 -6.51 30.41
N VAL A 517 -20.60 -6.23 30.64
CA VAL A 517 -21.06 -5.53 31.85
C VAL A 517 -20.89 -6.44 33.10
N PHE A 518 -21.19 -7.72 32.97
CA PHE A 518 -20.99 -8.72 34.05
C PHE A 518 -19.53 -8.76 34.51
N TYR A 519 -18.56 -8.79 33.57
CA TYR A 519 -17.14 -8.78 33.88
C TYR A 519 -16.73 -7.55 34.71
N ILE A 520 -17.25 -6.37 34.38
CA ILE A 520 -16.98 -5.12 35.12
C ILE A 520 -17.51 -5.22 36.56
N ILE A 521 -18.74 -5.73 36.74
CA ILE A 521 -19.38 -5.82 38.06
C ILE A 521 -18.68 -6.89 38.91
N GLU A 522 -18.40 -8.08 38.35
CA GLU A 522 -17.73 -9.18 39.04
C GLU A 522 -16.36 -8.77 39.57
N PHE A 523 -15.61 -7.98 38.81
CA PHE A 523 -14.31 -7.48 39.24
C PHE A 523 -14.36 -6.45 40.37
N LEU A 524 -15.41 -5.61 40.39
CA LEU A 524 -15.51 -4.49 41.33
C LEU A 524 -16.34 -4.80 42.60
N CYS A 525 -17.33 -5.68 42.47
CA CYS A 525 -18.28 -6.00 43.54
C CYS A 525 -18.23 -7.50 43.87
N PRO A 526 -17.79 -7.91 45.06
CA PRO A 526 -17.73 -9.31 45.47
C PRO A 526 -19.11 -9.81 45.94
N LEU A 527 -20.12 -9.64 45.12
CA LEU A 527 -21.43 -10.23 45.31
C LEU A 527 -21.43 -11.65 44.73
N GLN A 528 -22.46 -12.45 45.12
CA GLN A 528 -22.58 -13.77 44.48
C GLN A 528 -22.90 -13.63 42.99
N TRP A 529 -22.31 -14.47 42.14
CA TRP A 529 -22.33 -14.37 40.70
C TRP A 529 -23.74 -14.18 40.07
N TYR A 530 -24.80 -14.73 40.70
CA TYR A 530 -26.17 -14.61 40.20
C TYR A 530 -26.72 -13.19 40.40
N TRP A 531 -26.36 -12.47 41.49
CA TRP A 531 -26.74 -11.09 41.68
C TRP A 531 -26.00 -10.18 40.67
N ASN A 532 -24.72 -10.43 40.43
CA ASN A 532 -23.94 -9.71 39.43
C ASN A 532 -24.50 -9.92 38.04
N ALA A 533 -24.93 -11.15 37.69
CA ALA A 533 -25.59 -11.47 36.44
C ALA A 533 -26.93 -10.72 36.27
N LEU A 534 -27.72 -10.68 37.33
CA LEU A 534 -29.04 -10.01 37.32
C LEU A 534 -28.90 -8.49 37.15
N ILE A 535 -27.94 -7.87 37.82
CA ILE A 535 -27.61 -6.44 37.66
C ILE A 535 -27.09 -6.18 36.24
N ALA A 536 -26.21 -7.05 35.70
CA ALA A 536 -25.70 -6.90 34.34
C ALA A 536 -26.79 -6.99 33.29
N ILE A 537 -27.73 -7.95 33.44
CA ILE A 537 -28.90 -8.06 32.55
C ILE A 537 -29.76 -6.79 32.63
N PHE A 538 -30.05 -6.31 33.83
CA PHE A 538 -30.84 -5.10 34.03
C PHE A 538 -30.20 -3.86 33.40
N LEU A 539 -28.87 -3.67 33.60
CA LEU A 539 -28.13 -2.57 33.03
C LEU A 539 -28.04 -2.68 31.49
N THR A 540 -27.90 -3.89 30.94
CA THR A 540 -27.86 -4.07 29.48
C THR A 540 -29.24 -3.89 28.87
N LEU A 541 -30.29 -4.32 29.57
CA LEU A 541 -31.69 -4.15 29.16
C LEU A 541 -32.06 -2.66 29.11
N SER A 542 -31.50 -1.82 29.98
CA SER A 542 -31.69 -0.38 29.95
C SER A 542 -31.34 0.25 28.59
N PHE A 543 -30.34 -0.28 27.87
CA PHE A 543 -30.00 0.18 26.51
C PHE A 543 -31.11 -0.08 25.48
N VAL A 544 -31.92 -1.13 25.69
CA VAL A 544 -33.07 -1.45 24.85
C VAL A 544 -34.27 -0.61 25.23
N LEU A 545 -34.51 -0.47 26.53
CA LEU A 545 -35.65 0.27 27.08
C LEU A 545 -35.55 1.79 26.89
N GLU A 546 -34.34 2.34 26.77
CA GLU A 546 -34.14 3.77 26.45
C GLU A 546 -34.82 4.19 25.13
N LYS A 547 -35.13 3.24 24.23
CA LYS A 547 -35.91 3.51 23.03
C LYS A 547 -37.34 3.99 23.33
N PHE A 548 -37.83 3.65 24.51
CA PHE A 548 -39.18 4.00 24.99
C PHE A 548 -39.18 5.16 25.97
N ALA A 549 -38.03 5.53 26.57
CA ALA A 549 -37.90 6.60 27.56
C ALA A 549 -37.33 7.88 26.89
N VAL A 550 -38.24 8.67 26.30
CA VAL A 550 -37.92 9.90 25.54
C VAL A 550 -37.41 11.07 26.44
N HIS A 551 -37.44 10.97 27.74
CA HIS A 551 -37.23 12.10 28.68
C HIS A 551 -35.91 12.12 29.42
N ASN A 552 -34.96 11.23 29.16
CA ASN A 552 -33.72 11.19 29.97
C ASN A 552 -32.54 11.86 29.23
N HIS A 553 -32.13 13.06 29.71
CA HIS A 553 -31.04 13.86 29.12
C HIS A 553 -29.70 13.10 29.03
N PHE A 554 -29.40 12.21 29.98
CA PHE A 554 -28.21 11.39 30.00
C PHE A 554 -28.21 10.35 28.84
N ALA A 555 -29.35 9.68 28.66
CA ALA A 555 -29.53 8.73 27.57
C ALA A 555 -29.41 9.42 26.19
N LEU A 556 -29.94 10.63 26.07
CA LEU A 556 -29.82 11.47 24.89
C LEU A 556 -28.35 11.86 24.62
N TRP A 557 -27.58 12.22 25.64
CA TRP A 557 -26.19 12.57 25.56
C TRP A 557 -25.33 11.37 25.11
N VAL A 558 -25.47 10.21 25.74
CA VAL A 558 -24.80 8.94 25.32
C VAL A 558 -25.16 8.57 23.87
N LYS A 559 -26.43 8.72 23.49
CA LYS A 559 -26.91 8.48 22.12
C LYS A 559 -26.25 9.43 21.12
N LEU A 560 -26.19 10.70 21.41
CA LEU A 560 -25.57 11.70 20.52
C LEU A 560 -24.06 11.44 20.36
N ILE A 561 -23.36 11.09 21.43
CA ILE A 561 -21.93 10.75 21.37
C ILE A 561 -21.72 9.47 20.56
N SER A 562 -22.50 8.42 20.81
CA SER A 562 -22.37 7.15 20.06
C SER A 562 -22.66 7.32 18.57
N ILE A 563 -23.68 8.12 18.21
CA ILE A 563 -23.99 8.44 16.80
C ILE A 563 -22.88 9.29 16.19
N ARG A 564 -22.33 10.26 16.93
CA ARG A 564 -21.23 11.11 16.44
C ARG A 564 -19.95 10.30 16.24
N LEU A 565 -19.58 9.43 17.19
CA LEU A 565 -18.46 8.50 17.07
C LEU A 565 -18.64 7.57 15.87
N GLU A 566 -19.80 6.98 15.73
CA GLU A 566 -20.12 6.10 14.62
C GLU A 566 -20.04 6.81 13.25
N ARG A 567 -20.63 8.01 13.18
CA ARG A 567 -20.60 8.83 11.96
C ARG A 567 -19.16 9.20 11.60
N THR A 568 -18.35 9.56 12.59
CA THR A 568 -16.92 9.86 12.39
C THR A 568 -16.16 8.62 11.94
N PHE A 569 -16.37 7.47 12.58
CA PHE A 569 -15.74 6.21 12.20
C PHE A 569 -16.10 5.78 10.77
N THR A 570 -17.41 5.79 10.47
CA THR A 570 -17.90 5.39 9.13
C THR A 570 -17.46 6.38 8.05
N THR A 571 -17.45 7.69 8.37
CA THR A 571 -16.99 8.72 7.41
C THR A 571 -15.49 8.62 7.19
N ASN A 572 -14.70 8.40 8.22
CA ASN A 572 -13.25 8.25 8.10
C ASN A 572 -12.89 6.98 7.33
N LEU A 573 -13.55 5.86 7.62
CA LEU A 573 -13.41 4.62 6.87
C LEU A 573 -13.83 4.75 5.39
N ARG A 574 -14.85 5.55 5.07
CA ARG A 574 -15.37 5.71 3.70
C ARG A 574 -14.77 6.89 2.94
N SER A 575 -14.01 7.75 3.60
CA SER A 575 -13.55 9.00 2.98
C SER A 575 -12.72 8.76 1.71
N ARG A 576 -11.81 7.79 1.74
CA ARG A 576 -10.99 7.43 0.57
C ARG A 576 -11.85 6.82 -0.57
N GLU A 577 -12.87 6.01 -0.23
CA GLU A 577 -13.78 5.44 -1.23
C GLU A 577 -14.67 6.49 -1.89
N ILE A 578 -15.19 7.42 -1.12
CA ILE A 578 -16.01 8.52 -1.65
C ILE A 578 -15.15 9.39 -2.58
N TYR A 579 -13.90 9.66 -2.21
CA TYR A 579 -12.95 10.40 -3.04
C TYR A 579 -12.52 9.61 -4.29
N ALA A 580 -12.25 8.30 -4.15
CA ALA A 580 -11.89 7.43 -5.25
C ALA A 580 -13.09 7.13 -6.17
N ALA A 581 -14.30 6.99 -5.61
CA ALA A 581 -15.53 6.80 -6.38
C ALA A 581 -15.94 8.08 -7.15
N ALA A 582 -15.65 9.25 -6.60
CA ALA A 582 -15.84 10.52 -7.31
C ALA A 582 -14.90 10.67 -8.53
N ARG A 583 -13.77 9.94 -8.54
CA ARG A 583 -12.82 9.91 -9.66
C ARG A 583 -13.07 8.78 -10.67
N ARG A 584 -13.73 7.68 -10.29
CA ARG A 584 -14.02 6.56 -11.20
C ARG A 584 -15.44 6.69 -11.75
N PRO A 585 -15.62 6.64 -13.08
CA PRO A 585 -16.97 6.64 -13.65
C PRO A 585 -17.76 5.41 -13.22
N GLY A 586 -19.05 5.59 -12.91
CA GLY A 586 -19.94 4.52 -12.41
C GLY A 586 -20.11 3.34 -13.37
N TYR A 587 -19.85 3.53 -14.66
CA TYR A 587 -19.95 2.50 -15.69
C TYR A 587 -18.76 1.48 -15.67
N ALA A 588 -17.64 1.80 -15.03
CA ALA A 588 -16.46 0.91 -14.99
C ALA A 588 -16.78 -0.47 -14.36
N ASN A 589 -17.63 -0.50 -13.34
CA ASN A 589 -18.06 -1.73 -12.69
C ASN A 589 -19.01 -2.57 -13.55
N THR A 590 -19.74 -1.93 -14.46
CA THR A 590 -20.66 -2.61 -15.38
C THR A 590 -19.91 -3.26 -16.53
N LEU A 591 -18.91 -2.58 -17.09
CA LEU A 591 -18.03 -3.09 -18.14
C LEU A 591 -17.28 -4.35 -17.70
N GLN A 592 -16.80 -4.38 -16.46
CA GLN A 592 -16.07 -5.54 -15.90
C GLN A 592 -16.91 -6.83 -15.84
N ARG A 593 -18.24 -6.74 -15.88
CA ARG A 593 -19.14 -7.89 -15.94
C ARG A 593 -19.20 -8.54 -17.33
N HIS A 594 -18.75 -7.84 -18.35
CA HIS A 594 -18.79 -8.26 -19.75
C HIS A 594 -17.41 -8.53 -20.35
N ASP A 595 -16.40 -8.83 -19.51
CA ASP A 595 -14.99 -9.04 -19.90
C ASP A 595 -14.34 -7.86 -20.63
N VAL A 596 -14.90 -6.66 -20.47
CA VAL A 596 -14.37 -5.39 -20.99
C VAL A 596 -13.87 -4.58 -19.82
N HIS A 597 -12.62 -4.08 -19.90
CA HIS A 597 -11.97 -3.38 -18.83
C HIS A 597 -11.73 -1.92 -19.18
N LEU A 598 -11.81 -1.05 -18.17
CA LEU A 598 -11.34 0.32 -18.25
C LEU A 598 -9.92 0.36 -17.69
N SER A 599 -8.95 0.70 -18.54
CA SER A 599 -7.54 0.83 -18.16
C SER A 599 -7.08 2.28 -18.31
N GLU A 600 -6.27 2.77 -17.40
CA GLU A 600 -5.63 4.07 -17.46
C GLU A 600 -4.17 3.87 -17.89
N LEU A 601 -3.78 4.48 -19.02
CA LEU A 601 -2.45 4.44 -19.57
C LEU A 601 -1.87 5.85 -19.59
N ALA A 602 -0.66 6.02 -19.06
CA ALA A 602 0.05 7.30 -19.11
C ALA A 602 0.91 7.37 -20.36
N LEU A 603 0.82 8.47 -21.09
CA LEU A 603 1.65 8.73 -22.24
C LEU A 603 3.05 9.16 -21.74
N PRO A 604 4.14 8.45 -22.11
CA PRO A 604 5.49 8.86 -21.77
C PRO A 604 5.86 10.23 -22.34
N GLU A 605 6.78 10.92 -21.68
CA GLU A 605 7.25 12.24 -22.13
C GLU A 605 7.87 12.19 -23.53
N ASP A 606 8.59 11.09 -23.85
CA ASP A 606 9.27 10.89 -25.14
C ASP A 606 8.41 10.07 -26.13
N SER A 607 7.10 10.01 -25.97
CA SER A 607 6.22 9.23 -26.85
C SER A 607 6.05 9.89 -28.21
N SER A 608 6.18 9.12 -29.29
CA SER A 608 5.89 9.55 -30.66
C SER A 608 4.40 9.89 -30.90
N TRP A 609 3.53 9.65 -29.93
CA TRP A 609 2.10 9.98 -29.96
C TRP A 609 1.81 11.41 -29.55
N GLY A 610 2.77 12.08 -28.90
CA GLY A 610 2.65 13.49 -28.56
C GLY A 610 2.47 14.34 -29.82
N GLY A 611 1.42 15.17 -29.85
CA GLY A 611 1.07 16.01 -30.99
C GLY A 611 0.22 15.32 -32.07
N LYS A 612 -0.11 14.03 -31.95
CA LYS A 612 -1.01 13.32 -32.89
C LYS A 612 -2.45 13.35 -32.39
N THR A 613 -3.38 13.34 -33.32
CA THR A 613 -4.82 13.24 -33.04
C THR A 613 -5.23 11.78 -32.84
N LEU A 614 -6.33 11.54 -32.12
CA LEU A 614 -6.89 10.19 -31.94
C LEU A 614 -7.25 9.53 -33.29
N ARG A 615 -7.61 10.33 -34.31
CA ARG A 615 -7.89 9.88 -35.68
C ARG A 615 -6.62 9.35 -36.37
N GLU A 616 -5.49 10.05 -36.24
CA GLU A 616 -4.21 9.63 -36.81
C GLU A 616 -3.69 8.35 -36.14
N LEU A 617 -3.91 8.19 -34.85
CA LEU A 617 -3.50 7.02 -34.07
C LEU A 617 -4.35 5.77 -34.35
N GLN A 618 -5.60 5.94 -34.85
CA GLN A 618 -6.54 4.89 -35.23
C GLN A 618 -6.73 3.82 -34.16
N LEU A 619 -6.78 4.17 -32.88
CA LEU A 619 -6.80 3.26 -31.73
C LEU A 619 -7.99 2.29 -31.81
N GLY A 620 -9.16 2.74 -32.25
CA GLY A 620 -10.35 1.89 -32.43
C GLY A 620 -10.20 0.84 -33.53
N HIS A 621 -9.45 1.16 -34.59
CA HIS A 621 -9.35 0.28 -35.76
C HIS A 621 -8.15 -0.67 -35.69
N ARG A 622 -7.03 -0.19 -35.11
CA ARG A 622 -5.79 -0.98 -35.00
C ARG A 622 -5.72 -1.82 -33.75
N ASP A 623 -6.16 -1.28 -32.63
CA ASP A 623 -5.98 -1.88 -31.31
C ASP A 623 -7.31 -2.34 -30.69
N SER A 624 -8.45 -2.17 -31.40
CA SER A 624 -9.79 -2.52 -30.92
C SER A 624 -10.14 -1.95 -29.55
N VAL A 625 -9.66 -0.73 -29.24
CA VAL A 625 -9.89 -0.03 -27.98
C VAL A 625 -10.62 1.28 -28.20
N HIS A 626 -11.41 1.70 -27.22
CA HIS A 626 -12.11 2.99 -27.24
C HIS A 626 -11.58 3.91 -26.15
N VAL A 627 -11.23 5.15 -26.51
CA VAL A 627 -10.79 6.16 -25.54
C VAL A 627 -12.02 6.75 -24.86
N ALA A 628 -12.17 6.50 -23.58
CA ALA A 628 -13.28 6.98 -22.76
C ALA A 628 -13.03 8.40 -22.23
N ALA A 629 -11.78 8.71 -21.87
CA ALA A 629 -11.40 10.05 -21.41
C ALA A 629 -9.89 10.28 -21.57
N ILE A 630 -9.52 11.56 -21.63
CA ILE A 630 -8.13 12.03 -21.54
C ILE A 630 -8.03 12.90 -20.30
N ILE A 631 -7.05 12.62 -19.44
CA ILE A 631 -6.77 13.37 -18.22
C ILE A 631 -5.48 14.14 -18.45
N ARG A 632 -5.59 15.47 -18.55
CA ARG A 632 -4.51 16.42 -18.78
C ARG A 632 -4.34 17.31 -17.58
N GLY A 633 -3.33 17.07 -16.76
CA GLY A 633 -3.18 17.74 -15.48
C GLY A 633 -4.42 17.56 -14.59
N ASN A 634 -5.13 18.66 -14.30
CA ASN A 634 -6.39 18.65 -13.54
C ASN A 634 -7.66 18.61 -14.41
N ASN A 635 -7.52 18.73 -15.73
CA ASN A 635 -8.64 18.73 -16.66
C ASN A 635 -8.92 17.33 -17.19
N ARG A 636 -10.20 16.94 -17.21
CA ARG A 636 -10.68 15.68 -17.77
C ARG A 636 -11.54 15.96 -19.00
N ILE A 637 -11.14 15.41 -20.15
CA ILE A 637 -11.87 15.47 -21.41
C ILE A 637 -12.61 14.14 -21.56
N ASN A 638 -13.93 14.12 -21.40
CA ASN A 638 -14.75 12.92 -21.53
C ASN A 638 -15.17 12.72 -22.99
N ILE A 639 -15.12 11.47 -23.45
CA ILE A 639 -15.50 11.05 -24.80
C ILE A 639 -14.86 11.98 -25.83
N PRO A 640 -13.50 11.99 -25.92
CA PRO A 640 -12.80 12.83 -26.86
C PRO A 640 -13.15 12.46 -28.29
N ASP A 641 -13.26 13.46 -29.16
CA ASP A 641 -13.48 13.25 -30.58
C ASP A 641 -12.20 12.84 -31.31
N GLY A 642 -12.33 12.45 -32.59
CA GLY A 642 -11.18 12.01 -33.39
C GLY A 642 -10.13 13.09 -33.65
N GLU A 643 -10.48 14.39 -33.53
CA GLU A 643 -9.59 15.50 -33.70
C GLU A 643 -8.85 15.89 -32.41
N THR A 644 -9.19 15.25 -31.28
CA THR A 644 -8.54 15.54 -30.02
C THR A 644 -7.08 15.06 -30.07
N MET A 645 -6.16 15.99 -29.85
CA MET A 645 -4.71 15.76 -29.86
C MET A 645 -4.24 15.28 -28.51
N LEU A 646 -3.33 14.29 -28.49
CA LEU A 646 -2.65 13.84 -27.29
C LEU A 646 -1.38 14.66 -27.03
N PHE A 647 -1.07 14.88 -25.76
CA PHE A 647 0.14 15.56 -25.32
C PHE A 647 0.97 14.67 -24.40
N PRO A 648 2.30 14.86 -24.32
CA PRO A 648 3.14 14.20 -23.35
C PRO A 648 2.57 14.31 -21.94
N CYS A 649 2.70 13.26 -21.13
CA CYS A 649 2.12 13.15 -19.78
C CYS A 649 0.59 13.12 -19.71
N ASP A 650 -0.16 13.11 -20.81
CA ASP A 650 -1.59 12.84 -20.79
C ASP A 650 -1.84 11.41 -20.28
N ARG A 651 -2.87 11.23 -19.48
CA ARG A 651 -3.37 9.91 -19.09
C ARG A 651 -4.64 9.62 -19.86
N ILE A 652 -4.60 8.55 -20.65
CA ILE A 652 -5.75 8.12 -21.45
C ILE A 652 -6.48 6.98 -20.72
N GLU A 653 -7.79 7.14 -20.52
CA GLU A 653 -8.66 6.07 -20.09
C GLU A 653 -9.21 5.34 -21.31
N VAL A 654 -8.86 4.08 -21.46
CA VAL A 654 -9.23 3.25 -22.59
C VAL A 654 -10.09 2.06 -22.16
N ILE A 655 -11.08 1.72 -23.00
CA ILE A 655 -11.97 0.59 -22.82
C ILE A 655 -11.63 -0.45 -23.88
N GLY A 656 -11.37 -1.68 -23.46
CA GLY A 656 -11.04 -2.80 -24.33
C GLY A 656 -11.03 -4.13 -23.56
N ASP A 657 -10.87 -5.23 -24.26
CA ASP A 657 -10.57 -6.53 -23.67
C ASP A 657 -9.08 -6.61 -23.28
N ASP A 658 -8.71 -7.63 -22.51
CA ASP A 658 -7.33 -7.80 -22.01
C ASP A 658 -6.28 -7.92 -23.14
N GLU A 659 -6.64 -8.49 -24.30
CA GLU A 659 -5.74 -8.67 -25.43
C GLU A 659 -5.50 -7.33 -26.17
N SER A 660 -6.55 -6.59 -26.43
CA SER A 660 -6.52 -5.27 -27.05
C SER A 660 -5.76 -4.25 -26.21
N LEU A 661 -5.98 -4.21 -24.90
CA LEU A 661 -5.27 -3.32 -23.97
C LEU A 661 -3.77 -3.66 -23.90
N GLN A 662 -3.41 -4.95 -23.95
CA GLN A 662 -2.02 -5.38 -23.98
C GLN A 662 -1.31 -4.98 -25.28
N ASN A 663 -1.98 -5.13 -26.42
CA ASN A 663 -1.45 -4.74 -27.72
C ASN A 663 -1.23 -3.22 -27.79
N LEU A 664 -2.19 -2.44 -27.29
CA LEU A 664 -2.07 -0.99 -27.16
C LEU A 664 -0.86 -0.58 -26.32
N SER A 665 -0.71 -1.19 -25.13
CA SER A 665 0.41 -0.89 -24.23
C SER A 665 1.77 -1.24 -24.85
N LYS A 666 1.86 -2.38 -25.55
CA LYS A 666 3.09 -2.78 -26.27
C LYS A 666 3.43 -1.79 -27.38
N ARG A 667 2.44 -1.40 -28.17
CA ARG A 667 2.61 -0.45 -29.26
C ARG A 667 3.05 0.93 -28.74
N MET A 668 2.41 1.43 -27.69
CA MET A 668 2.75 2.70 -27.05
C MET A 668 4.21 2.70 -26.54
N ASN A 669 4.68 1.56 -25.97
CA ASN A 669 6.05 1.41 -25.47
C ASN A 669 7.08 1.12 -26.58
N SER A 670 6.71 0.44 -27.69
CA SER A 670 7.63 0.15 -28.79
C SER A 670 7.92 1.39 -29.63
N GLU A 671 6.96 2.29 -29.81
CA GLU A 671 7.13 3.52 -30.57
C GLU A 671 8.02 4.56 -29.86
N ILE A 672 8.40 4.35 -28.59
CA ILE A 672 9.44 5.15 -27.89
C ILE A 672 10.86 4.76 -28.37
N ALA A 673 11.07 3.53 -28.79
CA ALA A 673 12.41 3.00 -29.15
C ALA A 673 12.90 3.43 -30.54
N GLU A 674 12.05 4.00 -31.39
CA GLU A 674 12.37 4.41 -32.77
C GLU A 674 12.60 5.92 -32.96
N ALA A 675 12.67 6.72 -31.90
CA ALA A 675 13.08 8.11 -31.99
C ALA A 675 14.54 8.19 -32.46
N THR A 676 14.70 8.47 -33.75
CA THR A 676 16.00 8.65 -34.39
C THR A 676 16.79 9.81 -33.76
N PRO A 677 18.14 9.75 -33.71
CA PRO A 677 18.97 10.74 -33.01
C PRO A 677 18.99 12.14 -33.66
N ASN A 678 18.04 12.50 -34.51
CA ASN A 678 18.09 13.73 -35.31
C ASN A 678 16.91 14.67 -35.11
N ASP A 679 16.02 14.40 -34.16
CA ASP A 679 15.06 15.42 -33.71
C ASP A 679 15.77 16.38 -32.75
N GLN A 680 16.22 17.50 -33.31
CA GLN A 680 16.49 18.69 -32.51
C GLN A 680 15.24 18.93 -31.67
N LYS A 681 15.35 18.70 -30.37
CA LYS A 681 14.30 19.03 -29.38
C LYS A 681 13.93 20.48 -29.63
N HIS A 682 12.72 20.74 -30.13
CA HIS A 682 12.14 22.05 -30.19
C HIS A 682 11.86 22.52 -28.76
N HIS A 683 12.92 22.99 -28.08
CA HIS A 683 12.79 23.58 -26.77
C HIS A 683 12.16 24.96 -26.93
N LEU A 684 11.01 25.12 -26.30
CA LEU A 684 10.45 26.45 -26.10
C LEU A 684 11.29 27.12 -24.99
N ASP A 685 11.88 28.24 -25.34
CA ASP A 685 12.61 29.11 -24.42
C ASP A 685 11.72 30.29 -24.02
N ILE A 686 11.99 30.86 -22.85
CA ILE A 686 11.42 32.14 -22.41
C ILE A 686 12.49 33.19 -22.57
N ASP A 687 12.16 34.26 -23.26
CA ASP A 687 13.01 35.47 -23.39
C ASP A 687 12.19 36.72 -23.13
N HIS A 688 12.85 37.77 -22.75
CA HIS A 688 12.23 39.08 -22.55
C HIS A 688 13.11 40.17 -23.20
N PHE A 689 12.46 41.21 -23.74
CA PHE A 689 13.16 42.37 -24.22
C PHE A 689 12.29 43.63 -24.12
N THR A 690 12.94 44.77 -23.99
CA THR A 690 12.29 46.07 -23.88
C THR A 690 12.08 46.68 -25.26
N ILE A 691 10.90 47.20 -25.53
CA ILE A 691 10.53 47.90 -26.79
C ILE A 691 11.18 49.26 -26.82
N HIS A 692 12.00 49.51 -27.83
CA HIS A 692 12.64 50.81 -28.05
C HIS A 692 11.76 51.76 -28.86
N THR A 693 11.94 53.08 -28.70
CA THR A 693 11.36 54.12 -29.53
C THR A 693 11.77 53.88 -30.99
N GLY A 694 10.78 53.82 -31.91
CA GLY A 694 11.01 53.49 -33.32
C GLY A 694 10.95 51.98 -33.66
N SER A 695 10.60 51.11 -32.71
CA SER A 695 10.30 49.71 -32.98
C SER A 695 9.06 49.55 -33.86
N PRO A 696 9.05 48.62 -34.85
CA PRO A 696 7.87 48.29 -35.65
C PRO A 696 6.68 47.75 -34.85
N LEU A 697 6.90 47.33 -33.60
CA LEU A 697 5.88 46.86 -32.70
C LEU A 697 5.22 47.96 -31.86
N CYS A 698 5.87 49.12 -31.74
CA CYS A 698 5.37 50.24 -30.95
C CYS A 698 4.11 50.84 -31.56
N GLY A 699 3.05 51.09 -30.76
CA GLY A 699 1.77 51.67 -31.17
C GLY A 699 0.78 50.66 -31.76
N LYS A 700 1.13 49.39 -31.85
CA LYS A 700 0.23 48.29 -32.28
C LYS A 700 -0.33 47.57 -31.07
N ASP A 701 -1.55 47.07 -31.18
CA ASP A 701 -2.09 46.12 -30.25
C ASP A 701 -1.48 44.72 -30.51
N LEU A 702 -1.70 43.75 -29.59
CA LEU A 702 -1.14 42.41 -29.70
C LEU A 702 -1.68 41.65 -30.92
N PHE A 703 -2.88 41.97 -31.39
CA PHE A 703 -3.48 41.37 -32.56
C PHE A 703 -2.87 41.93 -33.85
N GLU A 704 -2.71 43.25 -33.94
CA GLU A 704 -2.08 43.95 -35.09
C GLU A 704 -0.58 43.65 -35.20
N ALA A 705 0.09 43.39 -34.06
CA ALA A 705 1.50 43.03 -34.01
C ALA A 705 1.80 41.63 -34.59
N ASN A 706 0.79 40.76 -34.74
CA ASN A 706 0.83 39.44 -35.37
C ASN A 706 2.03 38.54 -34.86
N ILE A 707 2.47 38.74 -33.61
CA ILE A 707 3.66 38.09 -33.06
C ILE A 707 3.52 36.56 -33.11
N ARG A 708 2.31 36.07 -32.88
CA ARG A 708 2.02 34.63 -32.88
C ARG A 708 2.09 34.00 -34.26
N THR A 709 1.56 34.69 -35.28
CA THR A 709 1.45 34.17 -36.66
C THR A 709 2.75 34.34 -37.45
N ASP A 710 3.43 35.50 -37.31
CA ASP A 710 4.58 35.85 -38.12
C ASP A 710 5.90 35.34 -37.53
N PHE A 711 5.94 35.17 -36.20
CA PHE A 711 7.16 34.79 -35.48
C PHE A 711 7.01 33.52 -34.65
N GLN A 712 5.83 32.91 -34.62
CA GLN A 712 5.54 31.69 -33.81
C GLN A 712 5.90 31.86 -32.33
N CYS A 713 5.82 33.08 -31.80
CA CYS A 713 6.10 33.40 -30.40
C CYS A 713 4.80 33.78 -29.69
N LEU A 714 4.67 33.37 -28.43
CA LEU A 714 3.54 33.69 -27.56
C LEU A 714 3.95 34.77 -26.57
N VAL A 715 3.19 35.88 -26.52
CA VAL A 715 3.34 36.89 -25.48
C VAL A 715 2.72 36.37 -24.18
N VAL A 716 3.54 36.21 -23.14
CA VAL A 716 3.13 35.74 -21.84
C VAL A 716 2.69 36.88 -20.94
N GLY A 717 3.32 38.05 -21.08
CA GLY A 717 2.98 39.22 -20.30
C GLY A 717 3.94 40.38 -20.48
N PHE A 718 3.68 41.41 -19.70
CA PHE A 718 4.48 42.61 -19.61
C PHE A 718 4.98 42.81 -18.20
N ASP A 719 6.20 43.41 -18.01
CA ASP A 719 6.66 43.78 -16.67
C ASP A 719 5.71 44.83 -16.07
N ASN A 720 5.43 44.67 -14.79
CA ASN A 720 4.64 45.64 -14.05
C ASN A 720 5.59 46.77 -13.56
N ASP A 721 5.21 48.02 -13.73
CA ASP A 721 5.99 49.21 -13.29
C ASP A 721 6.11 49.34 -11.77
N ASP A 722 5.48 48.47 -10.97
CA ASP A 722 5.58 48.47 -9.51
C ASP A 722 6.84 47.67 -9.06
N GLU A 723 7.87 48.39 -8.63
CA GLU A 723 9.15 47.84 -8.08
C GLU A 723 8.99 46.84 -6.92
N THR A 724 7.77 46.55 -6.47
CA THR A 724 7.50 45.66 -5.31
C THR A 724 6.88 44.31 -5.69
N SER A 725 6.48 44.07 -6.95
CA SER A 725 5.91 42.77 -7.35
C SER A 725 6.62 42.21 -8.59
N ASN A 726 7.23 41.05 -8.44
CA ASN A 726 7.75 40.22 -9.56
C ASN A 726 6.61 39.58 -10.40
N ALA A 727 5.43 40.18 -10.48
CA ALA A 727 4.29 39.62 -11.17
C ALA A 727 4.25 40.16 -12.61
N ILE A 728 4.26 39.22 -13.56
CA ILE A 728 4.05 39.51 -14.97
C ILE A 728 2.52 39.80 -15.17
N ASP A 729 2.20 40.94 -15.72
CA ASP A 729 0.83 41.28 -16.03
C ASP A 729 0.38 40.56 -17.30
N VAL A 730 -0.67 39.72 -17.18
CA VAL A 730 -1.19 38.92 -18.30
C VAL A 730 -1.86 39.83 -19.31
N PRO A 731 -1.44 39.83 -20.59
CA PRO A 731 -1.92 40.81 -21.58
C PRO A 731 -3.39 40.57 -21.94
N SER A 732 -4.18 41.63 -21.97
CA SER A 732 -5.44 41.63 -22.69
C SER A 732 -5.17 41.80 -24.22
N ALA A 733 -6.04 41.22 -25.07
CA ALA A 733 -5.85 41.26 -26.51
C ALA A 733 -5.74 42.68 -27.07
N ASP A 734 -6.36 43.64 -26.41
CA ASP A 734 -6.48 45.05 -26.80
C ASP A 734 -5.33 45.95 -26.25
N ARG A 735 -4.36 45.35 -25.56
CA ARG A 735 -3.23 46.11 -24.98
C ARG A 735 -2.32 46.61 -26.11
N VAL A 736 -2.15 47.91 -26.19
CA VAL A 736 -1.24 48.57 -27.12
C VAL A 736 0.19 48.54 -26.56
N ILE A 737 1.14 48.15 -27.38
CA ILE A 737 2.57 48.04 -27.03
C ILE A 737 3.18 49.46 -27.09
N HIS A 738 3.79 49.93 -26.00
CA HIS A 738 4.43 51.25 -25.90
C HIS A 738 5.94 51.12 -25.87
N ALA A 739 6.61 52.19 -26.24
CA ALA A 739 8.06 52.30 -26.05
C ALA A 739 8.38 52.32 -24.56
N GLY A 740 9.27 51.46 -24.11
CA GLY A 740 9.59 51.22 -22.70
C GLY A 740 8.98 49.95 -22.12
N ASP A 741 7.94 49.38 -22.73
CA ASP A 741 7.37 48.11 -22.28
C ASP A 741 8.38 46.96 -22.39
N THR A 742 8.54 46.16 -21.34
CA THR A 742 9.28 44.92 -21.40
C THR A 742 8.30 43.75 -21.59
N ILE A 743 8.44 43.06 -22.73
CA ILE A 743 7.56 41.97 -23.15
C ILE A 743 8.22 40.64 -22.84
N TRP A 744 7.48 39.75 -22.14
CA TRP A 744 7.86 38.33 -21.91
C TRP A 744 7.27 37.45 -23.00
N LEU A 745 8.13 36.58 -23.57
CA LEU A 745 7.80 35.77 -24.75
C LEU A 745 8.22 34.36 -24.57
N VAL A 746 7.41 33.43 -25.11
CA VAL A 746 7.74 31.99 -25.22
C VAL A 746 7.75 31.64 -26.70
N GLY A 747 8.81 30.98 -27.13
CA GLY A 747 8.97 30.50 -28.51
C GLY A 747 10.23 29.67 -28.67
N GLU A 748 10.47 29.16 -29.88
CA GLU A 748 11.76 28.52 -30.17
C GLU A 748 12.87 29.58 -30.18
N SER A 749 14.06 29.22 -29.73
CA SER A 749 15.23 30.11 -29.61
C SER A 749 15.54 30.86 -30.90
N LYS A 750 15.31 30.24 -32.08
CA LYS A 750 15.48 30.86 -33.40
C LYS A 750 14.42 31.96 -33.68
N ASP A 751 13.19 31.71 -33.29
CA ASP A 751 12.05 32.58 -33.55
C ASP A 751 12.06 33.79 -32.58
N LEU A 752 12.43 33.58 -31.34
CA LEU A 752 12.67 34.64 -30.34
C LEU A 752 13.77 35.58 -30.81
N LYS A 753 14.90 35.07 -31.34
CA LYS A 753 15.99 35.89 -31.89
C LYS A 753 15.51 36.70 -33.12
N ARG A 754 14.70 36.11 -34.00
CA ARG A 754 14.14 36.75 -35.17
C ARG A 754 13.19 37.89 -34.78
N LEU A 755 12.32 37.65 -33.79
CA LEU A 755 11.42 38.66 -33.26
C LEU A 755 12.19 39.82 -32.60
N ARG A 756 13.20 39.49 -31.81
CA ARG A 756 14.08 40.49 -31.17
C ARG A 756 14.80 41.35 -32.19
N GLN A 757 15.29 40.79 -33.32
CA GLN A 757 15.88 41.56 -34.39
C GLN A 757 14.86 42.45 -35.09
N TYR A 758 13.63 41.98 -35.29
CA TYR A 758 12.55 42.75 -35.86
C TYR A 758 12.10 43.92 -34.98
N SER A 759 12.20 43.77 -33.65
CA SER A 759 11.83 44.79 -32.68
C SER A 759 12.82 45.97 -32.59
N LEU A 760 14.02 45.86 -33.18
CA LEU A 760 15.01 46.93 -33.18
C LEU A 760 14.58 48.06 -34.16
N PRO A 761 14.86 49.33 -33.81
CA PRO A 761 14.54 50.46 -34.69
C PRO A 761 15.29 50.33 -36.02
N LYS A 762 14.57 50.47 -37.13
CA LYS A 762 15.22 50.52 -38.45
C LYS A 762 16.18 51.71 -38.49
N LYS A 763 17.47 51.47 -38.77
CA LYS A 763 18.42 52.53 -39.06
C LYS A 763 17.92 53.28 -40.28
N GLU A 764 17.54 54.56 -40.13
CA GLU A 764 17.38 55.48 -41.26
C GLU A 764 18.71 55.54 -41.98
N ASN A 765 18.72 55.11 -43.25
CA ASN A 765 19.82 55.40 -44.17
C ASN A 765 19.84 56.92 -44.36
N GLN A 766 20.78 57.60 -43.74
CA GLN A 766 21.16 58.94 -44.11
C GLN A 766 21.79 58.86 -45.52
N GLU A 767 21.03 59.37 -46.52
CA GLU A 767 21.61 59.87 -47.73
C GLU A 767 22.28 61.23 -47.47
#